data_752acbbab05ee11a60be70f885bf56e8
#
_entry.id   752acbbab05ee11a60be70f885bf56e8
#
_cell.length_a   1.000
_cell.length_b   1.000
_cell.length_c   1.000
_cell.angle_alpha   90.00
_cell.angle_beta   90.00
_cell.angle_gamma   90.00
#
_symmetry.space_group_name_H-M   'P 1'
#
loop_
_entity.id
_entity.type
_entity.pdbx_description
1 polymer ?
#
loop_
_entity_poly.entity_id
_entity_poly.type
_entity_poly.pdbx_seq_one_letter_code
_entity_poly.pdbx_strand_id
1 'polypeptide(L)'
;MKRKYLFFSLLLAGSSLYAQEWPAVRPEARPATRWWWLGSAVDAANLTYNLEEYAKAGLGGVEITPIYGVQGNDKNNLPFLSPQWMNMLQHTEAEGKRIGIEVDMNTGTGWPFGGPHVSMTDAATKAIFQSYQVEGGKEITLDLKVEEEKQRPVATLSRVMAYNADNKQCLNLTSKAKNGQLQWKAPAGHWNIITLYIGKTFQKVKRAAPGGEGYVMNHLDKGAVKRYFANFDKAFKENKTNFPHTFFNDSYEVYGADWTPDFLEQFARRRGYKLEEHFPEFIAQDRNETTARIVSDYRETISDLLIENFSTQWTNWAHGHGSITRNQAHGSPANLIDTYASVDIPECEGFGLSQFHIKGLRQDSLTRKNDSDLSMLKYASSAAHIAGKPYTSSETFTWLTEHFRTSLSQCKPDMDLMFVSGVNHMFFHGTPYSPKEAKWPGWKFYASIDMSPTNNIWQDAPAFFEYITRCQSFLQMGKPDNDFLVYLPVYDMWQEQPGRLLLFSIHDMAKRAPKFIETVHTISNCGYDMDYISDNFVKSTRCVNGKLLTKGGTSYKAIIIPAVKLMPSEVLGHLLKLAQAEATIIFTENYPQDVPGYGKLEARRKGFAQLQKQLPEVASFNETVATPYQKGIIITGNNYQSALEKSGVVPEEMKTRYGLQCIRRSHADGHHYFISSLQEKGVNDWITLAVPAESVMLFNPMTGEKGKAQTRKQEGKTQVRLQLHSGESVILQTFNHILTDVAEWKYVQEQPVSLSLDHGWKLHFAKSTPRIEGTFDIDTPSSWTEIAHPNAPITMATGVYTNIITVPHIPADDWILDLGDVRESARVRINGQDAGTAWAVPYQLKVGKWLKPGDNKIEIEVTNLPANRIADMDRRGEKWRIFNEINVVNLQYKPIPYTDWQPLPSGLNGSVRLIPVTYK
;
A
#
# COMPACT_ATOMS: atom_id res chain seq x y z
N MET A 1 12.63 -15.40 51.16
CA MET A 1 12.85 -15.96 49.81
C MET A 1 11.83 -17.06 49.49
N LYS A 2 10.53 -16.81 49.43
CA LYS A 2 9.51 -17.81 49.02
C LYS A 2 8.18 -17.09 48.69
N ARG A 3 8.16 -16.22 47.62
CA ARG A 3 6.90 -15.61 47.12
C ARG A 3 6.97 -15.12 45.65
N LYS A 4 7.82 -15.74 44.81
CA LYS A 4 7.99 -15.32 43.40
C LYS A 4 7.64 -16.40 42.35
N TYR A 5 7.13 -17.55 42.72
CA TYR A 5 6.86 -18.65 41.78
C TYR A 5 5.37 -18.92 41.50
N LEU A 6 4.44 -18.20 42.11
CA LEU A 6 3.01 -18.43 41.89
C LEU A 6 2.37 -17.57 40.82
N PHE A 7 3.08 -16.53 40.31
CA PHE A 7 2.51 -15.63 39.28
C PHE A 7 2.79 -16.06 37.83
N PHE A 8 3.73 -17.00 37.63
CA PHE A 8 4.08 -17.44 36.25
C PHE A 8 3.18 -18.55 35.71
N SER A 9 2.53 -19.33 36.58
CA SER A 9 1.67 -20.46 36.18
C SER A 9 0.26 -20.03 35.82
N LEU A 10 -0.23 -18.89 36.28
CA LEU A 10 -1.56 -18.35 35.89
C LEU A 10 -1.56 -17.61 34.52
N LEU A 11 -0.40 -17.12 34.08
CA LEU A 11 -0.28 -16.47 32.76
C LEU A 11 -0.24 -17.48 31.61
N LEU A 12 0.18 -18.72 31.83
CA LEU A 12 0.21 -19.79 30.82
C LEU A 12 -1.17 -20.46 30.62
N ALA A 13 -2.00 -20.50 31.64
CA ALA A 13 -3.35 -21.06 31.53
C ALA A 13 -4.36 -20.09 30.92
N GLY A 14 -4.10 -18.78 31.03
CA GLY A 14 -4.93 -17.74 30.39
C GLY A 14 -4.71 -17.61 28.88
N SER A 15 -3.52 -17.95 28.37
CA SER A 15 -3.20 -17.79 26.96
C SER A 15 -3.82 -18.89 26.05
N SER A 16 -4.12 -20.08 26.59
CA SER A 16 -4.72 -21.17 25.81
C SER A 16 -6.22 -21.01 25.59
N LEU A 17 -6.94 -20.32 26.47
CA LEU A 17 -8.37 -20.04 26.31
C LEU A 17 -8.67 -18.94 25.28
N TYR A 18 -7.75 -18.00 25.08
CA TYR A 18 -7.92 -16.92 24.08
C TYR A 18 -7.64 -17.37 22.64
N ALA A 19 -6.93 -18.46 22.42
CA ALA A 19 -6.54 -18.91 21.08
C ALA A 19 -7.70 -19.52 20.26
N GLN A 20 -8.83 -19.84 20.87
CA GLN A 20 -10.02 -20.44 20.23
C GLN A 20 -11.12 -19.41 19.97
N GLU A 21 -10.88 -18.14 20.32
CA GLU A 21 -11.81 -17.03 20.14
C GLU A 21 -11.30 -16.06 19.10
N TRP A 22 -12.21 -15.20 18.59
CA TRP A 22 -11.79 -14.04 17.82
C TRP A 22 -10.84 -13.19 18.69
N PRO A 23 -9.74 -12.69 18.11
CA PRO A 23 -8.87 -11.77 18.83
C PRO A 23 -9.66 -10.56 19.33
N ALA A 24 -9.29 -10.06 20.51
CA ALA A 24 -9.86 -8.82 21.02
C ALA A 24 -9.64 -7.67 20.03
N VAL A 25 -10.71 -6.97 19.69
CA VAL A 25 -10.66 -5.84 18.76
C VAL A 25 -9.90 -4.68 19.40
N ARG A 26 -8.80 -4.30 18.79
CA ARG A 26 -8.05 -3.10 19.12
C ARG A 26 -8.40 -1.97 18.14
N PRO A 27 -8.27 -0.69 18.51
CA PRO A 27 -8.53 0.42 17.58
C PRO A 27 -7.77 0.26 16.25
N GLU A 28 -6.50 -0.14 16.30
CA GLU A 28 -5.61 -0.30 15.13
C GLU A 28 -6.02 -1.47 14.20
N ALA A 29 -6.88 -2.37 14.67
CA ALA A 29 -7.47 -3.43 13.84
C ALA A 29 -8.71 -2.97 13.07
N ARG A 30 -9.29 -1.83 13.43
CA ARG A 30 -10.37 -1.22 12.65
C ARG A 30 -9.79 -0.48 11.45
N PRO A 31 -10.50 -0.41 10.31
CA PRO A 31 -10.05 0.40 9.21
C PRO A 31 -9.99 1.88 9.59
N ALA A 32 -9.06 2.61 9.00
CA ALA A 32 -8.92 4.04 9.14
C ALA A 32 -9.14 4.73 7.78
N THR A 33 -9.25 6.04 7.78
CA THR A 33 -9.46 6.79 6.55
C THR A 33 -8.66 8.08 6.51
N ARG A 34 -8.17 8.43 5.33
CA ARG A 34 -7.64 9.75 5.02
C ARG A 34 -8.81 10.74 5.01
N TRP A 35 -8.71 11.77 5.85
CA TRP A 35 -9.77 12.74 6.09
C TRP A 35 -9.39 14.11 5.52
N TRP A 36 -9.89 14.37 4.34
CA TRP A 36 -9.58 15.58 3.60
C TRP A 36 -10.28 16.80 4.18
N TRP A 37 -9.53 17.77 4.69
CA TRP A 37 -10.05 19.05 5.16
C TRP A 37 -9.95 20.09 4.05
N LEU A 38 -11.00 20.23 3.24
CA LEU A 38 -11.05 21.16 2.12
C LEU A 38 -11.08 22.61 2.63
N GLY A 39 -10.02 23.39 2.30
CA GLY A 39 -9.83 24.75 2.82
C GLY A 39 -9.57 24.82 4.32
N SER A 40 -9.47 23.66 4.98
CA SER A 40 -9.61 23.55 6.43
C SER A 40 -10.83 24.32 6.96
N ALA A 41 -11.88 24.40 6.14
CA ALA A 41 -13.14 25.10 6.47
C ALA A 41 -14.00 24.20 7.35
N VAL A 42 -13.51 23.93 8.56
CA VAL A 42 -14.10 23.04 9.56
C VAL A 42 -14.56 23.81 10.79
N ASP A 43 -15.56 23.28 11.48
CA ASP A 43 -16.05 23.78 12.74
C ASP A 43 -16.29 22.65 13.75
N ALA A 44 -16.30 22.97 15.03
CA ALA A 44 -16.39 22.00 16.10
C ALA A 44 -17.63 21.10 16.01
N ALA A 45 -18.79 21.66 15.68
CA ALA A 45 -20.04 20.89 15.61
C ALA A 45 -20.02 19.85 14.48
N ASN A 46 -19.55 20.25 13.30
CA ASN A 46 -19.43 19.36 12.15
C ASN A 46 -18.28 18.37 12.28
N LEU A 47 -17.17 18.73 12.95
CA LEU A 47 -16.09 17.78 13.28
C LEU A 47 -16.62 16.67 14.19
N THR A 48 -17.32 17.04 15.28
CA THR A 48 -17.97 16.07 16.17
C THR A 48 -18.96 15.17 15.40
N TYR A 49 -19.83 15.76 14.58
CA TYR A 49 -20.82 15.03 13.78
C TYR A 49 -20.13 14.00 12.83
N ASN A 50 -19.12 14.42 12.08
CA ASN A 50 -18.41 13.50 11.17
C ASN A 50 -17.75 12.35 11.93
N LEU A 51 -17.04 12.65 13.02
CA LEU A 51 -16.37 11.63 13.84
C LEU A 51 -17.36 10.63 14.46
N GLU A 52 -18.51 11.08 14.94
CA GLU A 52 -19.57 10.21 15.48
C GLU A 52 -20.13 9.27 14.39
N GLU A 53 -20.38 9.77 13.17
CA GLU A 53 -20.80 8.95 12.04
C GLU A 53 -19.73 7.92 11.65
N TYR A 54 -18.44 8.28 11.72
CA TYR A 54 -17.34 7.37 11.44
C TYR A 54 -17.20 6.28 12.50
N ALA A 55 -17.24 6.65 13.77
CA ALA A 55 -17.20 5.70 14.88
C ALA A 55 -18.38 4.73 14.84
N LYS A 56 -19.59 5.21 14.57
CA LYS A 56 -20.80 4.41 14.43
C LYS A 56 -20.69 3.40 13.29
N ALA A 57 -20.04 3.78 12.19
CA ALA A 57 -19.78 2.87 11.08
C ALA A 57 -18.69 1.85 11.36
N GLY A 58 -17.83 2.07 12.36
CA GLY A 58 -16.77 1.14 12.76
C GLY A 58 -15.36 1.55 12.33
N LEU A 59 -15.12 2.80 11.89
CA LEU A 59 -13.77 3.30 11.69
C LEU A 59 -13.02 3.43 13.02
N GLY A 60 -11.71 3.11 13.00
CA GLY A 60 -10.81 3.19 14.14
C GLY A 60 -9.90 4.41 14.13
N GLY A 61 -9.71 5.06 12.99
CA GLY A 61 -8.81 6.20 12.84
C GLY A 61 -9.17 7.14 11.70
N VAL A 62 -8.72 8.39 11.83
CA VAL A 62 -8.76 9.40 10.77
C VAL A 62 -7.40 10.04 10.62
N GLU A 63 -6.99 10.33 9.38
CA GLU A 63 -5.79 11.09 9.08
C GLU A 63 -6.16 12.44 8.50
N ILE A 64 -5.93 13.50 9.26
CA ILE A 64 -6.21 14.87 8.81
C ILE A 64 -5.22 15.26 7.71
N THR A 65 -5.73 15.47 6.51
CA THR A 65 -4.96 16.03 5.38
C THR A 65 -5.63 17.30 4.88
N PRO A 66 -5.11 18.50 5.24
CA PRO A 66 -5.62 19.77 4.75
C PRO A 66 -5.29 19.95 3.27
N ILE A 67 -6.27 20.39 2.48
CA ILE A 67 -6.15 20.64 1.03
C ILE A 67 -6.87 21.92 0.61
N TYR A 68 -6.81 22.25 -0.68
CA TYR A 68 -7.49 23.40 -1.27
C TYR A 68 -8.98 23.49 -0.87
N GLY A 69 -9.56 24.66 -1.04
CA GLY A 69 -10.89 25.01 -0.56
C GLY A 69 -12.04 24.71 -1.53
N VAL A 70 -13.24 25.03 -1.07
CA VAL A 70 -14.50 24.93 -1.79
C VAL A 70 -14.91 26.30 -2.32
N GLN A 71 -15.28 26.43 -3.60
CA GLN A 71 -15.65 27.68 -4.27
C GLN A 71 -16.78 28.39 -3.50
N GLY A 72 -16.57 29.67 -3.20
CA GLY A 72 -17.54 30.52 -2.50
C GLY A 72 -17.61 30.29 -0.99
N ASN A 73 -16.73 29.44 -0.42
CA ASN A 73 -16.64 29.19 1.00
C ASN A 73 -15.37 29.77 1.66
N ASP A 74 -14.61 30.58 0.92
CA ASP A 74 -13.28 31.08 1.31
C ASP A 74 -13.25 31.80 2.66
N LYS A 75 -14.37 32.45 3.04
CA LYS A 75 -14.51 33.14 4.32
C LYS A 75 -14.43 32.22 5.54
N ASN A 76 -14.69 30.93 5.37
CA ASN A 76 -14.66 29.92 6.42
C ASN A 76 -13.33 29.14 6.45
N ASN A 77 -12.43 29.41 5.50
CA ASN A 77 -11.12 28.78 5.45
C ASN A 77 -10.30 29.14 6.70
N LEU A 78 -9.63 28.13 7.26
CA LEU A 78 -8.72 28.32 8.39
C LEU A 78 -7.27 28.16 7.89
N PRO A 79 -6.43 29.21 8.00
CA PRO A 79 -5.02 29.09 7.62
C PRO A 79 -4.32 27.98 8.42
N PHE A 80 -3.59 27.12 7.74
CA PHE A 80 -2.88 25.99 8.32
C PHE A 80 -1.95 26.42 9.46
N LEU A 81 -1.98 25.72 10.58
CA LEU A 81 -1.24 26.00 11.82
C LEU A 81 -1.59 27.34 12.50
N SER A 82 -2.62 28.08 12.04
CA SER A 82 -3.11 29.26 12.78
C SER A 82 -3.72 28.85 14.13
N PRO A 83 -3.86 29.77 15.10
CA PRO A 83 -4.51 29.46 16.38
C PRO A 83 -5.90 28.85 16.23
N GLN A 84 -6.70 29.32 15.25
CA GLN A 84 -8.02 28.75 14.96
C GLN A 84 -7.92 27.32 14.43
N TRP A 85 -6.99 27.06 13.51
CA TRP A 85 -6.74 25.71 13.00
C TRP A 85 -6.29 24.76 14.11
N MET A 86 -5.36 25.20 14.96
CA MET A 86 -4.87 24.42 16.10
C MET A 86 -5.98 24.13 17.13
N ASN A 87 -6.92 25.06 17.32
CA ASN A 87 -8.10 24.80 18.15
C ASN A 87 -9.00 23.71 17.55
N MET A 88 -9.15 23.65 16.23
CA MET A 88 -9.93 22.60 15.57
C MET A 88 -9.21 21.24 15.66
N LEU A 89 -7.88 21.21 15.53
CA LEU A 89 -7.11 20.00 15.79
C LEU A 89 -7.29 19.50 17.22
N GLN A 90 -7.16 20.39 18.20
CA GLN A 90 -7.34 20.05 19.62
C GLN A 90 -8.76 19.53 19.92
N HIS A 91 -9.77 20.15 19.30
CA HIS A 91 -11.17 19.66 19.39
C HIS A 91 -11.30 18.25 18.79
N THR A 92 -10.71 18.04 17.62
CA THR A 92 -10.75 16.75 16.92
C THR A 92 -10.09 15.63 17.75
N GLU A 93 -8.92 15.92 18.34
CA GLU A 93 -8.23 14.96 19.22
C GLU A 93 -9.04 14.64 20.49
N ALA A 94 -9.67 15.67 21.10
CA ALA A 94 -10.51 15.47 22.27
C ALA A 94 -11.74 14.60 21.94
N GLU A 95 -12.42 14.86 20.82
CA GLU A 95 -13.55 14.08 20.34
C GLU A 95 -13.11 12.65 19.94
N GLY A 96 -12.02 12.51 19.21
CA GLY A 96 -11.45 11.19 18.86
C GLY A 96 -11.20 10.35 20.11
N LYS A 97 -10.59 10.93 21.13
CA LYS A 97 -10.38 10.25 22.42
C LYS A 97 -11.70 9.91 23.13
N ARG A 98 -12.71 10.78 23.05
CA ARG A 98 -14.02 10.55 23.66
C ARG A 98 -14.73 9.33 23.06
N ILE A 99 -14.62 9.15 21.75
CA ILE A 99 -15.37 8.11 21.01
C ILE A 99 -14.52 6.92 20.55
N GLY A 100 -13.20 6.93 20.83
CA GLY A 100 -12.30 5.82 20.50
C GLY A 100 -11.87 5.77 19.03
N ILE A 101 -11.72 6.94 18.39
CA ILE A 101 -11.10 7.11 17.06
C ILE A 101 -9.72 7.73 17.26
N GLU A 102 -8.72 7.13 16.63
CA GLU A 102 -7.37 7.65 16.58
C GLU A 102 -7.27 8.81 15.58
N VAL A 103 -6.51 9.84 15.93
CA VAL A 103 -6.33 11.04 15.09
C VAL A 103 -4.89 11.14 14.66
N ASP A 104 -4.66 10.91 13.38
CA ASP A 104 -3.39 11.09 12.69
C ASP A 104 -3.40 12.40 11.89
N MET A 105 -2.23 12.84 11.44
CA MET A 105 -2.10 14.08 10.70
C MET A 105 -0.99 14.00 9.65
N ASN A 106 -1.26 14.52 8.45
CA ASN A 106 -0.21 14.82 7.48
C ASN A 106 0.74 15.89 8.02
N THR A 107 2.06 15.73 7.81
CA THR A 107 3.07 16.71 8.23
C THR A 107 3.17 17.88 7.23
N GLY A 108 2.03 18.44 6.85
CA GLY A 108 1.91 19.52 5.86
C GLY A 108 0.49 19.68 5.36
N THR A 109 0.35 20.35 4.24
CA THR A 109 -0.92 20.44 3.49
C THR A 109 -0.70 19.86 2.10
N GLY A 110 -1.66 19.12 1.57
CA GLY A 110 -1.43 18.37 0.33
C GLY A 110 -0.14 17.58 0.38
N TRP A 111 0.64 17.61 -0.69
CA TRP A 111 1.95 16.93 -0.80
C TRP A 111 2.84 17.55 -1.91
N PRO A 112 4.18 17.32 -1.93
CA PRO A 112 5.03 16.88 -0.83
C PRO A 112 5.25 17.95 0.22
N PHE A 113 6.04 17.68 1.29
CA PHE A 113 6.29 18.64 2.36
C PHE A 113 6.86 19.98 1.85
N GLY A 114 6.26 21.05 2.32
CA GLY A 114 6.59 22.42 1.93
C GLY A 114 5.63 23.42 2.59
N GLY A 115 5.68 24.66 2.13
CA GLY A 115 4.76 25.68 2.65
C GLY A 115 5.37 27.08 2.70
N PRO A 116 4.65 28.05 3.28
CA PRO A 116 5.03 29.47 3.27
C PRO A 116 6.30 29.78 4.08
N HIS A 117 6.68 28.91 5.03
CA HIS A 117 7.93 29.05 5.80
C HIS A 117 9.13 28.41 5.14
N VAL A 118 8.97 27.76 4.00
CA VAL A 118 10.10 27.28 3.22
C VAL A 118 10.67 28.46 2.43
N SER A 119 11.76 29.01 2.94
CA SER A 119 12.50 30.10 2.26
C SER A 119 13.07 29.59 0.92
N MET A 120 13.44 30.52 0.03
CA MET A 120 14.12 30.16 -1.20
C MET A 120 15.43 29.40 -0.94
N THR A 121 16.11 29.66 0.18
CA THR A 121 17.31 28.91 0.58
C THR A 121 16.99 27.46 0.87
N ASP A 122 15.87 27.21 1.55
CA ASP A 122 15.45 25.86 1.99
C ASP A 122 14.64 25.10 0.94
N ALA A 123 14.24 25.77 -0.15
CA ALA A 123 13.47 25.17 -1.22
C ALA A 123 14.26 24.11 -2.01
N ALA A 124 13.56 23.14 -2.55
CA ALA A 124 14.10 22.03 -3.33
C ALA A 124 15.07 22.51 -4.43
N THR A 125 16.27 21.93 -4.44
CA THR A 125 17.38 22.37 -5.30
C THR A 125 17.68 21.39 -6.43
N LYS A 126 18.22 21.95 -7.53
CA LYS A 126 18.73 21.19 -8.68
C LYS A 126 20.14 21.65 -9.04
N ALA A 127 20.94 20.72 -9.60
CA ALA A 127 22.21 21.04 -10.21
C ALA A 127 22.04 21.54 -11.65
N ILE A 128 22.67 22.65 -11.97
CA ILE A 128 22.70 23.23 -13.32
C ILE A 128 24.15 23.27 -13.79
N PHE A 129 24.43 22.54 -14.88
CA PHE A 129 25.75 22.51 -15.51
C PHE A 129 25.73 23.29 -16.81
N GLN A 130 26.80 24.09 -17.02
CA GLN A 130 27.05 24.76 -18.29
C GLN A 130 28.48 24.51 -18.72
N SER A 131 28.69 24.27 -20.01
CA SER A 131 30.00 23.92 -20.57
C SER A 131 30.49 24.99 -21.56
N TYR A 132 31.76 25.33 -21.49
CA TYR A 132 32.40 26.32 -22.36
C TYR A 132 33.67 25.68 -22.95
N GLN A 133 33.72 25.61 -24.26
CA GLN A 133 34.93 25.15 -25.00
C GLN A 133 35.83 26.33 -25.23
N VAL A 134 37.09 26.21 -24.82
CA VAL A 134 38.07 27.32 -24.97
C VAL A 134 39.42 26.75 -25.42
N GLU A 135 40.14 27.55 -26.20
CA GLU A 135 41.48 27.26 -26.65
C GLU A 135 42.51 27.96 -25.73
N GLY A 136 43.45 27.18 -25.18
CA GLY A 136 44.48 27.70 -24.27
C GLY A 136 45.60 28.47 -24.98
N GLY A 137 46.58 28.87 -24.17
CA GLY A 137 47.75 29.66 -24.65
C GLY A 137 47.50 31.17 -24.60
N LYS A 138 46.31 31.62 -24.20
CA LYS A 138 45.90 33.04 -24.11
C LYS A 138 45.11 33.33 -22.86
N GLU A 139 44.89 34.59 -22.56
CA GLU A 139 43.99 35.01 -21.49
C GLU A 139 42.53 34.83 -21.93
N ILE A 140 41.73 34.23 -21.07
CA ILE A 140 40.31 33.91 -21.29
C ILE A 140 39.49 34.71 -20.31
N THR A 141 38.46 35.38 -20.82
CA THR A 141 37.40 36.02 -20.03
C THR A 141 36.06 35.39 -20.40
N LEU A 142 35.38 34.76 -19.40
CA LEU A 142 34.05 34.19 -19.59
C LEU A 142 33.05 34.83 -18.62
N ASP A 143 31.89 35.20 -19.16
CA ASP A 143 30.74 35.58 -18.33
C ASP A 143 30.08 34.31 -17.77
N LEU A 144 30.06 34.21 -16.45
CA LEU A 144 29.55 33.04 -15.72
C LEU A 144 28.10 33.29 -15.26
N LYS A 145 27.23 33.76 -16.15
CA LYS A 145 25.80 33.91 -15.84
C LYS A 145 25.05 32.59 -16.15
N VAL A 146 24.12 32.23 -15.28
CA VAL A 146 23.18 31.13 -15.56
C VAL A 146 22.35 31.47 -16.81
N GLU A 147 22.28 30.54 -17.76
CA GLU A 147 21.54 30.72 -19.01
C GLU A 147 20.04 30.77 -18.78
N GLU A 148 19.52 29.88 -17.94
CA GLU A 148 18.10 29.81 -17.58
C GLU A 148 17.68 31.08 -16.80
N GLU A 149 16.94 31.99 -17.45
CA GLU A 149 16.60 33.29 -16.88
C GLU A 149 15.95 33.26 -15.52
N LYS A 150 14.98 32.37 -15.31
CA LYS A 150 14.30 32.22 -14.01
C LYS A 150 15.22 31.78 -12.86
N GLN A 151 16.39 31.21 -13.18
CA GLN A 151 17.38 30.80 -12.18
C GLN A 151 18.35 31.94 -11.79
N ARG A 152 18.52 32.96 -12.64
CA ARG A 152 19.50 34.08 -12.43
C ARG A 152 19.38 34.72 -11.04
N PRO A 153 18.19 35.03 -10.50
CA PRO A 153 18.09 35.66 -9.19
C PRO A 153 18.37 34.73 -8.00
N VAL A 154 18.37 33.39 -8.20
CA VAL A 154 18.42 32.43 -7.11
C VAL A 154 19.56 31.41 -7.18
N ALA A 155 20.08 31.16 -8.38
CA ALA A 155 21.16 30.18 -8.55
C ALA A 155 22.48 30.72 -8.02
N THR A 156 23.23 29.89 -7.31
CA THR A 156 24.55 30.20 -6.79
C THR A 156 25.61 29.39 -7.51
N LEU A 157 26.70 30.04 -7.94
CA LEU A 157 27.85 29.35 -8.52
C LEU A 157 28.57 28.55 -7.43
N SER A 158 28.65 27.24 -7.61
CA SER A 158 29.27 26.31 -6.67
C SER A 158 30.68 25.92 -7.11
N ARG A 159 30.90 25.61 -8.38
CA ARG A 159 32.19 25.18 -8.94
C ARG A 159 32.41 25.72 -10.35
N VAL A 160 33.68 26.00 -10.64
CA VAL A 160 34.23 26.22 -11.97
C VAL A 160 35.40 25.29 -12.15
N MET A 161 35.23 24.33 -13.04
CA MET A 161 36.25 23.28 -13.28
C MET A 161 36.69 23.34 -14.74
N ALA A 162 37.97 23.21 -15.00
CA ALA A 162 38.55 23.15 -16.35
C ALA A 162 39.20 21.79 -16.58
N TYR A 163 38.87 21.17 -17.69
CA TYR A 163 39.38 19.85 -18.09
C TYR A 163 40.09 19.98 -19.44
N ASN A 164 41.36 19.55 -19.47
CA ASN A 164 42.15 19.53 -20.68
C ASN A 164 41.84 18.24 -21.49
N ALA A 165 41.35 18.43 -22.71
CA ALA A 165 41.01 17.30 -23.58
C ALA A 165 42.23 16.51 -24.07
N ASP A 166 43.42 17.18 -24.16
CA ASP A 166 44.60 16.59 -24.74
C ASP A 166 45.38 15.73 -23.74
N ASN A 167 45.42 16.14 -22.45
CA ASN A 167 46.26 15.49 -21.44
C ASN A 167 45.48 15.08 -20.16
N LYS A 168 44.15 15.20 -20.15
CA LYS A 168 43.24 14.87 -19.01
C LYS A 168 43.52 15.64 -17.72
N GLN A 169 44.22 16.77 -17.77
CA GLN A 169 44.44 17.62 -16.59
C GLN A 169 43.10 18.22 -16.14
N CYS A 170 42.86 18.22 -14.82
CA CYS A 170 41.70 18.85 -14.20
C CYS A 170 42.16 19.97 -13.26
N LEU A 171 41.58 21.17 -13.38
CA LEU A 171 41.89 22.32 -12.55
C LEU A 171 40.63 22.92 -11.96
N ASN A 172 40.65 23.19 -10.65
CA ASN A 172 39.60 23.95 -9.96
C ASN A 172 39.87 25.44 -10.09
N LEU A 173 39.03 26.14 -10.85
CA LEU A 173 39.11 27.57 -11.09
C LEU A 173 38.11 28.40 -10.27
N THR A 174 37.39 27.81 -9.34
CA THR A 174 36.31 28.47 -8.57
C THR A 174 36.78 29.76 -7.89
N SER A 175 38.00 29.77 -7.32
CA SER A 175 38.56 30.96 -6.65
C SER A 175 38.92 32.10 -7.62
N LYS A 176 39.02 31.81 -8.92
CA LYS A 176 39.29 32.79 -9.98
C LYS A 176 38.02 33.42 -10.55
N ALA A 177 36.86 32.82 -10.26
CA ALA A 177 35.56 33.39 -10.59
C ALA A 177 35.22 34.55 -9.65
N LYS A 178 35.15 35.76 -10.16
CA LYS A 178 34.81 36.98 -9.38
C LYS A 178 33.76 37.79 -10.11
N ASN A 179 32.81 38.34 -9.37
CA ASN A 179 31.75 39.22 -9.90
C ASN A 179 31.03 38.64 -11.15
N GLY A 180 30.78 37.33 -11.20
CA GLY A 180 30.13 36.66 -12.32
C GLY A 180 31.02 36.47 -13.55
N GLN A 181 32.35 36.66 -13.47
CA GLN A 181 33.30 36.43 -14.54
C GLN A 181 34.46 35.58 -14.13
N LEU A 182 34.95 34.77 -15.03
CA LEU A 182 36.18 34.02 -14.92
C LEU A 182 37.23 34.73 -15.77
N GLN A 183 38.34 35.11 -15.13
CA GLN A 183 39.55 35.55 -15.82
C GLN A 183 40.66 34.54 -15.58
N TRP A 184 41.16 33.93 -16.65
CA TRP A 184 42.07 32.83 -16.50
C TRP A 184 43.04 32.76 -17.68
N LYS A 185 44.35 32.77 -17.39
CA LYS A 185 45.39 32.48 -18.36
C LYS A 185 45.48 30.95 -18.49
N ALA A 186 44.81 30.41 -19.52
CA ALA A 186 44.75 28.99 -19.75
C ALA A 186 46.11 28.47 -20.29
N PRO A 187 46.65 27.36 -19.78
CA PRO A 187 47.74 26.64 -20.44
C PRO A 187 47.37 26.23 -21.86
N ALA A 188 48.36 25.98 -22.71
CA ALA A 188 48.14 25.52 -24.07
C ALA A 188 47.28 24.24 -24.10
N GLY A 189 46.51 24.03 -25.19
CA GLY A 189 45.63 22.89 -25.40
C GLY A 189 44.13 23.25 -25.40
N HIS A 190 43.33 22.26 -25.65
CA HIS A 190 41.87 22.41 -25.70
C HIS A 190 41.23 22.17 -24.31
N TRP A 191 40.50 23.12 -23.81
CA TRP A 191 39.90 23.06 -22.49
C TRP A 191 38.36 23.09 -22.56
N ASN A 192 37.74 22.20 -21.77
CA ASN A 192 36.31 22.24 -21.46
C ASN A 192 36.15 22.82 -20.06
N ILE A 193 35.57 24.00 -19.94
CA ILE A 193 35.25 24.59 -18.64
C ILE A 193 33.81 24.26 -18.31
N ILE A 194 33.58 23.58 -17.17
CA ILE A 194 32.25 23.23 -16.68
C ILE A 194 31.96 23.99 -15.40
N THR A 195 30.84 24.71 -15.41
CA THR A 195 30.34 25.38 -14.21
C THR A 195 29.20 24.56 -13.61
N LEU A 196 29.16 24.52 -12.28
CA LEU A 196 28.04 23.99 -11.52
C LEU A 196 27.38 25.12 -10.75
N TYR A 197 26.11 25.35 -11.01
CA TYR A 197 25.26 26.20 -10.22
C TYR A 197 24.26 25.36 -9.42
N ILE A 198 23.95 25.79 -8.22
CA ILE A 198 22.88 25.24 -7.40
C ILE A 198 21.67 26.13 -7.63
N GLY A 199 20.73 25.62 -8.40
CA GLY A 199 19.47 26.27 -8.74
C GLY A 199 18.29 25.74 -7.91
N LYS A 200 17.09 26.17 -8.26
CA LYS A 200 15.83 25.78 -7.59
C LYS A 200 14.89 25.08 -8.55
N THR A 201 14.12 24.12 -8.03
CA THR A 201 13.08 23.48 -8.85
C THR A 201 11.87 24.36 -9.04
N PHE A 202 11.64 25.33 -8.15
CA PHE A 202 10.43 26.15 -8.06
C PHE A 202 9.14 25.35 -7.87
N GLN A 203 9.24 24.06 -7.57
CA GLN A 203 8.07 23.25 -7.27
C GLN A 203 7.37 23.80 -6.03
N LYS A 204 6.05 23.91 -6.14
CA LYS A 204 5.18 24.26 -5.02
C LYS A 204 4.45 23.03 -4.52
N VAL A 205 3.99 23.09 -3.28
CA VAL A 205 3.10 22.08 -2.68
C VAL A 205 1.88 21.89 -3.58
N LYS A 206 1.57 20.65 -3.89
CA LYS A 206 0.35 20.29 -4.63
C LYS A 206 -0.82 20.22 -3.66
N ARG A 207 -1.99 20.62 -4.15
CA ARG A 207 -3.24 20.56 -3.35
C ARG A 207 -3.15 21.31 -2.02
N ALA A 208 -2.30 22.31 -1.92
CA ALA A 208 -2.10 23.07 -0.68
C ALA A 208 -3.39 23.65 -0.13
N ALA A 209 -3.55 23.58 1.19
CA ALA A 209 -4.60 24.30 1.90
C ALA A 209 -4.23 25.77 2.10
N PRO A 210 -5.20 26.66 2.38
CA PRO A 210 -4.92 28.02 2.80
C PRO A 210 -3.92 28.08 3.98
N GLY A 211 -2.87 28.90 3.85
CA GLY A 211 -1.77 28.98 4.79
C GLY A 211 -0.72 27.88 4.69
N GLY A 212 -0.89 26.96 3.75
CA GLY A 212 0.08 25.90 3.43
C GLY A 212 0.74 26.06 2.07
N GLU A 213 0.36 27.10 1.30
CA GLU A 213 0.92 27.35 -0.03
C GLU A 213 2.38 27.80 0.07
N GLY A 214 3.24 27.27 -0.77
CA GLY A 214 4.66 27.63 -0.77
C GLY A 214 5.51 26.66 -1.55
N TYR A 215 6.81 26.82 -1.42
CA TYR A 215 7.78 25.95 -2.07
C TYR A 215 7.90 24.60 -1.34
N VAL A 216 8.15 23.55 -2.12
CA VAL A 216 8.58 22.26 -1.60
C VAL A 216 9.96 22.38 -0.98
N MET A 217 10.17 21.84 0.22
CA MET A 217 11.47 21.92 0.90
C MET A 217 12.52 21.02 0.25
N ASN A 218 13.80 21.30 0.50
CA ASN A 218 14.88 20.41 0.08
C ASN A 218 14.99 19.23 1.06
N HIS A 219 14.46 18.08 0.65
CA HIS A 219 14.48 16.85 1.42
C HIS A 219 15.91 16.26 1.61
N LEU A 220 16.87 16.69 0.79
CA LEU A 220 18.25 16.24 0.87
C LEU A 220 19.09 17.08 1.85
N ASP A 221 18.57 18.23 2.29
CA ASP A 221 19.27 19.16 3.19
C ASP A 221 18.80 18.98 4.63
N LYS A 222 19.68 18.45 5.46
CA LYS A 222 19.43 18.23 6.89
C LYS A 222 18.96 19.48 7.64
N GLY A 223 19.54 20.65 7.28
CA GLY A 223 19.19 21.93 7.90
C GLY A 223 17.81 22.44 7.48
N ALA A 224 17.48 22.32 6.20
CA ALA A 224 16.15 22.68 5.68
C ALA A 224 15.05 21.84 6.33
N VAL A 225 15.25 20.52 6.41
CA VAL A 225 14.33 19.57 7.07
C VAL A 225 14.14 19.94 8.55
N LYS A 226 15.24 20.24 9.27
CA LYS A 226 15.16 20.68 10.68
C LYS A 226 14.37 21.97 10.86
N ARG A 227 14.59 22.97 9.99
CA ARG A 227 13.86 24.26 10.03
C ARG A 227 12.39 24.07 9.70
N TYR A 228 12.07 23.14 8.80
CA TYR A 228 10.68 22.80 8.45
C TYR A 228 9.91 22.34 9.69
N PHE A 229 10.42 21.37 10.44
CA PHE A 229 9.74 20.84 11.62
C PHE A 229 9.70 21.83 12.78
N ALA A 230 10.65 22.76 12.89
CA ALA A 230 10.62 23.81 13.90
C ALA A 230 9.35 24.68 13.85
N ASN A 231 8.69 24.78 12.70
CA ASN A 231 7.40 25.48 12.58
C ASN A 231 6.26 24.72 13.26
N PHE A 232 6.28 23.41 13.19
CA PHE A 232 5.35 22.54 13.92
C PHE A 232 5.61 22.64 15.42
N ASP A 233 6.87 22.53 15.86
CA ASP A 233 7.24 22.70 17.28
C ASP A 233 6.69 24.02 17.83
N LYS A 234 6.86 25.12 17.06
CA LYS A 234 6.35 26.44 17.43
C LYS A 234 4.83 26.45 17.55
N ALA A 235 4.12 25.99 16.53
CA ALA A 235 2.66 26.02 16.47
C ALA A 235 2.03 25.20 17.61
N PHE A 236 2.52 23.97 17.84
CA PHE A 236 2.01 23.10 18.91
C PHE A 236 2.30 23.68 20.30
N LYS A 237 3.51 24.23 20.53
CA LYS A 237 3.91 24.84 21.79
C LYS A 237 3.09 26.11 22.10
N GLU A 238 2.97 27.01 21.13
CA GLU A 238 2.27 28.29 21.32
C GLU A 238 0.78 28.10 21.59
N ASN A 239 0.15 27.12 20.97
CA ASN A 239 -1.27 26.81 21.12
C ASN A 239 -1.56 25.74 22.19
N LYS A 240 -0.52 25.18 22.83
CA LYS A 240 -0.65 24.12 23.86
C LYS A 240 -1.44 22.91 23.39
N THR A 241 -1.31 22.58 22.12
CA THR A 241 -1.94 21.42 21.48
C THR A 241 -1.05 20.20 21.66
N ASN A 242 -1.63 19.03 21.88
CA ASN A 242 -0.87 17.78 21.87
C ASN A 242 -0.43 17.44 20.44
N PHE A 243 0.66 16.66 20.32
CA PHE A 243 1.03 16.08 19.05
C PHE A 243 0.12 14.88 18.74
N PRO A 244 -0.26 14.65 17.46
CA PRO A 244 -1.08 13.52 17.07
C PRO A 244 -0.35 12.19 17.31
N HIS A 245 -1.09 11.08 17.32
CA HIS A 245 -0.49 9.76 17.50
C HIS A 245 0.50 9.45 16.36
N THR A 246 0.08 9.63 15.11
CA THR A 246 0.91 9.36 13.94
C THR A 246 0.98 10.59 13.03
N PHE A 247 2.20 10.86 12.56
CA PHE A 247 2.43 11.77 11.44
C PHE A 247 2.54 11.00 10.14
N PHE A 248 1.91 11.52 9.09
CA PHE A 248 1.91 10.92 7.75
C PHE A 248 2.75 11.71 6.75
N ASN A 249 3.33 11.01 5.79
CA ASN A 249 3.92 11.53 4.55
C ASN A 249 3.47 10.69 3.36
N ASP A 250 2.91 11.36 2.37
CA ASP A 250 2.44 10.81 1.11
C ASP A 250 3.60 10.38 0.19
N SER A 251 3.29 9.82 -0.99
CA SER A 251 4.26 9.41 -1.99
C SER A 251 5.25 10.54 -2.32
N TYR A 252 6.50 10.15 -2.58
CA TYR A 252 7.55 11.12 -2.87
C TYR A 252 7.36 11.71 -4.27
N GLU A 253 6.81 12.91 -4.32
CA GLU A 253 6.54 13.61 -5.56
C GLU A 253 7.36 14.90 -5.72
N VAL A 254 8.63 14.85 -5.31
CA VAL A 254 9.57 15.97 -5.46
C VAL A 254 10.31 15.84 -6.79
N TYR A 255 9.88 16.61 -7.76
CA TYR A 255 10.39 16.49 -9.14
C TYR A 255 11.59 17.38 -9.40
N GLY A 256 12.62 16.78 -10.02
CA GLY A 256 13.84 17.49 -10.42
C GLY A 256 14.71 17.99 -9.26
N ALA A 257 14.40 17.61 -8.02
CA ALA A 257 15.24 17.90 -6.88
C ALA A 257 16.36 16.84 -6.80
N ASP A 258 17.51 17.18 -7.29
CA ASP A 258 18.63 16.28 -7.54
C ASP A 258 19.94 16.71 -6.89
N TRP A 259 19.88 17.73 -6.02
CA TRP A 259 21.07 18.31 -5.39
C TRP A 259 20.79 18.89 -4.00
N THR A 260 21.89 19.13 -3.25
CA THR A 260 21.88 19.88 -2.00
C THR A 260 23.19 20.71 -1.91
N PRO A 261 23.25 21.82 -1.17
CA PRO A 261 24.42 22.70 -1.14
C PRO A 261 25.74 22.00 -0.80
N ASP A 262 25.73 21.02 0.10
CA ASP A 262 26.89 20.26 0.54
C ASP A 262 27.10 18.94 -0.23
N PHE A 263 26.42 18.74 -1.36
CA PHE A 263 26.40 17.46 -2.08
C PHE A 263 27.80 16.96 -2.44
N LEU A 264 28.69 17.81 -2.96
CA LEU A 264 30.04 17.41 -3.35
C LEU A 264 30.89 16.88 -2.17
N GLU A 265 30.71 17.48 -1.00
CA GLU A 265 31.40 17.05 0.23
C GLU A 265 30.82 15.71 0.73
N GLN A 266 29.49 15.56 0.71
CA GLN A 266 28.80 14.30 1.04
C GLN A 266 29.22 13.18 0.09
N PHE A 267 29.26 13.44 -1.21
CA PHE A 267 29.69 12.48 -2.22
C PHE A 267 31.15 12.04 -2.00
N ALA A 268 32.06 12.99 -1.87
CA ALA A 268 33.49 12.70 -1.68
C ALA A 268 33.73 11.84 -0.42
N ARG A 269 33.05 12.18 0.68
CA ARG A 269 33.12 11.44 1.94
C ARG A 269 32.62 10.01 1.82
N ARG A 270 31.52 9.80 1.08
CA ARG A 270 30.83 8.50 0.97
C ARG A 270 31.44 7.61 -0.12
N ARG A 271 31.79 8.18 -1.25
CA ARG A 271 32.26 7.42 -2.43
C ARG A 271 33.78 7.35 -2.53
N GLY A 272 34.50 8.18 -1.75
CA GLY A 272 35.96 8.15 -1.63
C GLY A 272 36.72 8.80 -2.78
N TYR A 273 36.06 9.61 -3.61
CA TYR A 273 36.64 10.44 -4.66
C TYR A 273 35.78 11.70 -4.87
N LYS A 274 36.29 12.69 -5.59
CA LYS A 274 35.63 13.97 -5.82
C LYS A 274 34.84 13.93 -7.12
N LEU A 275 33.53 14.15 -7.06
CA LEU A 275 32.66 14.17 -8.26
C LEU A 275 33.07 15.27 -9.23
N GLU A 276 33.52 16.43 -8.70
CA GLU A 276 33.94 17.56 -9.53
C GLU A 276 35.15 17.27 -10.40
N GLU A 277 35.93 16.24 -10.12
CA GLU A 277 37.04 15.80 -11.00
C GLU A 277 36.52 15.01 -12.21
N HIS A 278 35.23 14.65 -12.22
CA HIS A 278 34.55 13.80 -13.20
C HIS A 278 33.28 14.41 -13.80
N PHE A 279 33.13 15.75 -13.78
CA PHE A 279 31.94 16.38 -14.37
C PHE A 279 31.73 16.05 -15.84
N PRO A 280 32.78 15.98 -16.73
CA PRO A 280 32.57 15.59 -18.12
C PRO A 280 31.85 14.24 -18.26
N GLU A 281 32.29 13.23 -17.53
CA GLU A 281 31.68 11.90 -17.52
C GLU A 281 30.29 11.94 -16.84
N PHE A 282 30.14 12.66 -15.75
CA PHE A 282 28.89 12.72 -14.97
C PHE A 282 27.73 13.34 -15.76
N ILE A 283 28.03 14.36 -16.60
CA ILE A 283 27.00 15.05 -17.40
C ILE A 283 26.85 14.49 -18.83
N ALA A 284 27.73 13.54 -19.22
CA ALA A 284 27.67 12.94 -20.56
C ALA A 284 26.32 12.24 -20.80
N GLN A 285 25.77 12.43 -22.00
CA GLN A 285 24.54 11.75 -22.39
C GLN A 285 24.77 10.28 -22.72
N ASP A 286 25.91 9.99 -23.37
CA ASP A 286 26.31 8.62 -23.70
C ASP A 286 26.86 7.90 -22.46
N ARG A 287 26.26 6.77 -22.15
CA ARG A 287 26.65 5.97 -21.00
C ARG A 287 27.62 4.85 -21.35
N ASN A 288 28.91 5.15 -21.24
CA ASN A 288 29.93 4.11 -21.13
C ASN A 288 30.00 3.59 -19.68
N GLU A 289 30.85 2.59 -19.44
CA GLU A 289 31.01 1.97 -18.12
C GLU A 289 31.40 2.99 -17.04
N THR A 290 32.34 3.90 -17.30
CA THR A 290 32.79 4.93 -16.35
C THR A 290 31.65 5.87 -15.95
N THR A 291 30.96 6.42 -16.95
CA THR A 291 29.80 7.28 -16.76
C THR A 291 28.70 6.58 -15.94
N ALA A 292 28.38 5.34 -16.31
CA ALA A 292 27.34 4.57 -15.62
C ALA A 292 27.68 4.32 -14.14
N ARG A 293 28.95 4.04 -13.83
CA ARG A 293 29.45 3.84 -12.46
C ARG A 293 29.44 5.12 -11.62
N ILE A 294 29.83 6.25 -12.18
CA ILE A 294 29.81 7.56 -11.52
C ILE A 294 28.35 7.97 -11.23
N VAL A 295 27.44 7.75 -12.17
CA VAL A 295 26.01 8.01 -11.96
C VAL A 295 25.40 7.07 -10.93
N SER A 296 25.83 5.80 -10.87
CA SER A 296 25.42 4.88 -9.81
C SER A 296 25.86 5.38 -8.43
N ASP A 297 27.11 5.82 -8.25
CA ASP A 297 27.61 6.42 -7.01
C ASP A 297 26.86 7.71 -6.63
N TYR A 298 26.47 8.52 -7.61
CA TYR A 298 25.65 9.70 -7.39
C TYR A 298 24.26 9.31 -6.86
N ARG A 299 23.59 8.35 -7.50
CA ARG A 299 22.26 7.86 -7.10
C ARG A 299 22.26 7.23 -5.70
N GLU A 300 23.30 6.46 -5.40
CA GLU A 300 23.47 5.91 -4.06
C GLU A 300 23.68 7.03 -3.02
N THR A 301 24.40 8.10 -3.35
CA THR A 301 24.56 9.26 -2.47
C THR A 301 23.24 10.00 -2.25
N ILE A 302 22.42 10.19 -3.28
CA ILE A 302 21.06 10.76 -3.16
C ILE A 302 20.20 9.89 -2.25
N SER A 303 20.24 8.57 -2.44
CA SER A 303 19.54 7.61 -1.58
C SER A 303 19.92 7.75 -0.11
N ASP A 304 21.22 7.74 0.17
CA ASP A 304 21.74 7.89 1.53
C ASP A 304 21.26 9.20 2.18
N LEU A 305 21.35 10.31 1.45
CA LEU A 305 20.94 11.65 1.94
C LEU A 305 19.45 11.73 2.21
N LEU A 306 18.60 11.16 1.34
CA LEU A 306 17.16 11.17 1.56
C LEU A 306 16.78 10.38 2.81
N ILE A 307 17.35 9.18 2.98
CA ILE A 307 17.06 8.33 4.13
C ILE A 307 17.55 8.99 5.43
N GLU A 308 18.79 9.50 5.46
CA GLU A 308 19.39 10.05 6.68
C GLU A 308 18.83 11.43 7.04
N ASN A 309 18.74 12.33 6.05
CA ASN A 309 18.42 13.74 6.29
C ASN A 309 16.91 14.01 6.31
N PHE A 310 16.10 13.16 5.67
CA PHE A 310 14.65 13.32 5.66
C PHE A 310 13.95 12.24 6.49
N SER A 311 13.79 11.02 5.99
CA SER A 311 12.88 10.05 6.61
C SER A 311 13.31 9.64 8.02
N THR A 312 14.59 9.40 8.26
CA THR A 312 15.12 9.10 9.61
C THR A 312 15.06 10.31 10.54
N GLN A 313 15.39 11.51 10.02
CA GLN A 313 15.33 12.73 10.82
C GLN A 313 13.88 13.08 11.22
N TRP A 314 12.93 12.91 10.31
CA TRP A 314 11.51 13.10 10.55
C TRP A 314 10.98 12.10 11.59
N THR A 315 11.32 10.81 11.46
CA THR A 315 10.93 9.78 12.44
C THR A 315 11.50 10.09 13.83
N ASN A 316 12.78 10.49 13.91
CA ASN A 316 13.39 10.87 15.19
C ASN A 316 12.75 12.12 15.81
N TRP A 317 12.36 13.11 14.98
CA TRP A 317 11.61 14.28 15.43
C TRP A 317 10.24 13.88 16.00
N ALA A 318 9.49 13.05 15.30
CA ALA A 318 8.20 12.55 15.77
C ALA A 318 8.33 11.78 17.10
N HIS A 319 9.33 10.89 17.20
CA HIS A 319 9.61 10.15 18.43
C HIS A 319 9.96 11.10 19.60
N GLY A 320 10.65 12.22 19.32
CA GLY A 320 10.93 13.25 20.32
C GLY A 320 9.67 13.88 20.93
N HIS A 321 8.55 13.78 20.26
CA HIS A 321 7.23 14.27 20.70
C HIS A 321 6.28 13.15 21.16
N GLY A 322 6.74 11.89 21.17
CA GLY A 322 5.91 10.74 21.53
C GLY A 322 4.98 10.25 20.41
N SER A 323 5.16 10.77 19.20
CA SER A 323 4.44 10.36 17.99
C SER A 323 5.24 9.33 17.19
N ILE A 324 4.57 8.61 16.30
CA ILE A 324 5.19 7.71 15.33
C ILE A 324 4.99 8.23 13.90
N THR A 325 5.61 7.55 12.92
CA THR A 325 5.55 7.97 11.51
C THR A 325 4.99 6.89 10.60
N ARG A 326 4.19 7.30 9.62
CA ARG A 326 3.67 6.48 8.53
C ARG A 326 4.03 7.11 7.19
N ASN A 327 4.62 6.33 6.26
CA ASN A 327 5.22 6.88 5.05
C ASN A 327 5.05 5.99 3.84
N GLN A 328 4.76 6.64 2.72
CA GLN A 328 4.91 6.09 1.38
C GLN A 328 6.29 6.43 0.84
N ALA A 329 7.11 5.41 0.52
CA ALA A 329 8.46 5.61 0.03
C ALA A 329 8.56 5.55 -1.50
N HIS A 330 7.56 5.01 -2.18
CA HIS A 330 7.56 4.93 -3.64
C HIS A 330 7.55 6.32 -4.29
N GLY A 331 8.07 6.40 -5.49
CA GLY A 331 8.36 7.66 -6.17
C GLY A 331 9.67 8.30 -5.75
N SER A 332 10.31 7.86 -4.67
CA SER A 332 11.58 8.41 -4.20
C SER A 332 12.80 7.96 -5.02
N PRO A 333 13.91 8.71 -5.01
CA PRO A 333 15.16 8.29 -5.63
C PRO A 333 16.00 7.34 -4.77
N ALA A 334 15.50 6.92 -3.62
CA ALA A 334 16.24 6.09 -2.67
C ALA A 334 15.92 4.60 -2.80
N ASN A 335 16.74 3.73 -2.21
CA ASN A 335 16.42 2.32 -2.05
C ASN A 335 15.10 2.18 -1.30
N LEU A 336 14.07 1.63 -1.97
CA LEU A 336 12.72 1.57 -1.42
C LEU A 336 12.64 0.80 -0.11
N ILE A 337 13.34 -0.34 0.00
CA ILE A 337 13.31 -1.18 1.20
C ILE A 337 13.88 -0.42 2.41
N ASP A 338 15.02 0.22 2.23
CA ASP A 338 15.66 0.99 3.31
C ASP A 338 14.84 2.22 3.70
N THR A 339 14.22 2.88 2.71
CA THR A 339 13.36 4.05 2.95
C THR A 339 12.08 3.68 3.69
N TYR A 340 11.38 2.62 3.27
CA TYR A 340 10.22 2.10 3.98
C TYR A 340 10.59 1.64 5.40
N ALA A 341 11.75 1.01 5.57
CA ALA A 341 12.20 0.54 6.89
C ALA A 341 12.61 1.67 7.85
N SER A 342 12.84 2.89 7.35
CA SER A 342 13.30 4.03 8.17
C SER A 342 12.18 4.68 8.99
N VAL A 343 10.91 4.35 8.75
CA VAL A 343 9.74 4.87 9.45
C VAL A 343 9.05 3.77 10.28
N ASP A 344 8.08 4.12 11.13
CA ASP A 344 7.43 3.14 12.00
C ASP A 344 6.41 2.27 11.26
N ILE A 345 5.64 2.87 10.37
CA ILE A 345 4.62 2.18 9.57
C ILE A 345 4.89 2.42 8.08
N PRO A 346 5.50 1.45 7.39
CA PRO A 346 5.57 1.48 5.93
C PRO A 346 4.17 1.40 5.30
N GLU A 347 3.90 2.25 4.30
CA GLU A 347 2.61 2.27 3.61
C GLU A 347 2.78 2.04 2.12
N CYS A 348 2.10 1.02 1.57
CA CYS A 348 1.96 0.83 0.13
C CYS A 348 0.75 1.58 -0.44
N GLU A 349 0.58 1.56 -1.74
CA GLU A 349 -0.54 2.18 -2.45
C GLU A 349 -1.10 1.22 -3.50
N GLY A 350 -2.43 1.14 -3.60
CA GLY A 350 -3.15 0.49 -4.69
C GLY A 350 -3.88 1.53 -5.53
N PHE A 351 -3.48 1.71 -6.79
CA PHE A 351 -3.94 2.80 -7.65
C PHE A 351 -4.79 2.30 -8.82
N GLY A 352 -6.08 2.30 -8.66
CA GLY A 352 -7.04 1.83 -9.64
C GLY A 352 -7.69 0.49 -9.27
N LEU A 353 -8.94 0.31 -9.73
CA LEU A 353 -9.72 -0.91 -9.50
C LEU A 353 -9.14 -2.07 -10.32
N SER A 354 -8.69 -3.13 -9.68
CA SER A 354 -8.16 -4.32 -10.33
C SER A 354 -9.27 -5.19 -10.92
N GLN A 355 -8.92 -6.01 -11.90
CA GLN A 355 -9.84 -6.94 -12.53
C GLN A 355 -9.69 -8.34 -11.92
N PHE A 356 -10.76 -8.82 -11.28
CA PHE A 356 -10.82 -10.18 -10.72
C PHE A 356 -11.82 -11.03 -11.48
N HIS A 357 -11.51 -12.32 -11.68
CA HIS A 357 -12.39 -13.30 -12.30
C HIS A 357 -13.26 -14.02 -11.25
N ILE A 358 -13.98 -13.23 -10.45
CA ILE A 358 -14.87 -13.75 -9.41
C ILE A 358 -16.29 -13.90 -9.98
N LYS A 359 -16.91 -15.06 -9.74
CA LYS A 359 -18.26 -15.35 -10.22
C LYS A 359 -19.28 -14.38 -9.63
N GLY A 360 -20.04 -13.72 -10.47
CA GLY A 360 -21.10 -12.77 -10.06
C GLY A 360 -20.59 -11.38 -9.67
N LEU A 361 -19.27 -11.15 -9.62
CA LEU A 361 -18.72 -9.83 -9.39
C LEU A 361 -18.97 -8.93 -10.61
N ARG A 362 -19.54 -7.74 -10.37
CA ARG A 362 -19.74 -6.75 -11.41
C ARG A 362 -18.40 -6.26 -11.96
N GLN A 363 -18.23 -6.37 -13.28
CA GLN A 363 -17.05 -5.82 -13.97
C GLN A 363 -17.34 -4.39 -14.43
N ASP A 364 -16.37 -3.51 -14.28
CA ASP A 364 -16.44 -2.14 -14.80
C ASP A 364 -15.49 -1.98 -15.99
N SER A 365 -15.94 -1.30 -17.06
CA SER A 365 -15.15 -1.05 -18.26
C SER A 365 -13.93 -0.16 -18.02
N LEU A 366 -13.92 0.57 -16.90
CA LEU A 366 -12.83 1.45 -16.49
C LEU A 366 -11.78 0.74 -15.65
N THR A 367 -11.96 -0.55 -15.36
CA THR A 367 -11.02 -1.36 -14.58
C THR A 367 -9.64 -1.39 -15.25
N ARG A 368 -8.60 -1.07 -14.50
CA ARG A 368 -7.21 -1.23 -14.93
C ARG A 368 -6.75 -2.65 -14.72
N LYS A 369 -6.18 -3.25 -15.76
CA LYS A 369 -5.62 -4.59 -15.67
C LYS A 369 -4.29 -4.55 -14.91
N ASN A 370 -4.14 -5.36 -13.86
CA ASN A 370 -2.93 -5.51 -13.04
C ASN A 370 -2.44 -4.20 -12.39
N ASP A 371 -3.35 -3.32 -11.99
CA ASP A 371 -2.94 -2.05 -11.36
C ASP A 371 -2.52 -2.23 -9.90
N SER A 372 -3.11 -3.18 -9.17
CA SER A 372 -2.68 -3.59 -7.83
C SER A 372 -2.11 -5.02 -7.89
N ASP A 373 -0.84 -5.14 -8.18
CA ASP A 373 -0.12 -6.41 -8.29
C ASP A 373 0.62 -6.73 -6.99
N LEU A 374 0.68 -8.02 -6.63
CA LEU A 374 1.41 -8.51 -5.44
C LEU A 374 2.84 -7.93 -5.37
N SER A 375 3.56 -7.90 -6.50
CA SER A 375 4.95 -7.43 -6.54
C SER A 375 5.09 -5.96 -6.18
N MET A 376 4.07 -5.14 -6.42
CA MET A 376 4.05 -3.72 -6.06
C MET A 376 3.73 -3.51 -4.57
N LEU A 377 2.75 -4.24 -4.07
CA LEU A 377 2.26 -4.08 -2.70
C LEU A 377 3.26 -4.58 -1.65
N LYS A 378 4.10 -5.57 -1.98
CA LYS A 378 5.05 -6.19 -1.04
C LYS A 378 6.28 -5.34 -0.68
N TYR A 379 6.56 -4.21 -1.29
CA TYR A 379 7.70 -3.37 -0.87
C TYR A 379 7.56 -2.89 0.58
N ALA A 380 6.39 -2.38 0.95
CA ALA A 380 6.12 -1.89 2.30
C ALA A 380 6.07 -3.03 3.32
N SER A 381 5.36 -4.12 3.03
CA SER A 381 5.27 -5.27 3.95
C SER A 381 6.61 -5.97 4.14
N SER A 382 7.41 -6.12 3.06
CA SER A 382 8.76 -6.66 3.15
C SER A 382 9.64 -5.83 4.08
N ALA A 383 9.64 -4.51 3.92
CA ALA A 383 10.41 -3.61 4.79
C ALA A 383 9.95 -3.71 6.25
N ALA A 384 8.63 -3.76 6.50
CA ALA A 384 8.09 -3.94 7.84
C ALA A 384 8.54 -5.29 8.45
N HIS A 385 8.41 -6.37 7.71
CA HIS A 385 8.73 -7.72 8.16
C HIS A 385 10.21 -7.89 8.50
N ILE A 386 11.12 -7.49 7.60
CA ILE A 386 12.57 -7.64 7.82
C ILE A 386 13.09 -6.69 8.90
N ALA A 387 12.43 -5.55 9.11
CA ALA A 387 12.76 -4.59 10.16
C ALA A 387 12.06 -4.88 11.51
N GLY A 388 11.12 -5.84 11.54
CA GLY A 388 10.39 -6.23 12.76
C GLY A 388 9.32 -5.22 13.19
N LYS A 389 8.74 -4.49 12.25
CA LYS A 389 7.67 -3.54 12.52
C LYS A 389 6.32 -4.25 12.57
N PRO A 390 5.40 -3.85 13.48
CA PRO A 390 4.15 -4.57 13.68
C PRO A 390 3.12 -4.31 12.57
N TYR A 391 3.19 -3.13 11.93
CA TYR A 391 2.17 -2.69 10.99
C TYR A 391 2.76 -2.44 9.61
N THR A 392 1.96 -2.81 8.61
CA THR A 392 2.08 -2.37 7.21
C THR A 392 0.74 -1.75 6.83
N SER A 393 0.75 -0.48 6.48
CA SER A 393 -0.47 0.19 6.03
C SER A 393 -0.57 0.22 4.51
N SER A 394 -1.73 0.61 4.03
CA SER A 394 -1.99 0.86 2.61
C SER A 394 -2.85 2.09 2.44
N GLU A 395 -2.52 2.91 1.45
CA GLU A 395 -3.47 3.81 0.83
C GLU A 395 -4.38 2.96 -0.06
N THR A 396 -5.66 2.88 0.29
CA THR A 396 -6.57 1.91 -0.26
C THR A 396 -7.69 2.60 -1.02
N PHE A 397 -7.97 2.13 -2.25
CA PHE A 397 -8.99 2.66 -3.14
C PHE A 397 -8.70 4.07 -3.69
N THR A 398 -7.45 4.36 -4.02
CA THR A 398 -7.03 5.55 -4.78
C THR A 398 -7.43 5.41 -6.25
N TRP A 399 -8.73 5.32 -6.51
CA TRP A 399 -9.29 5.06 -7.83
C TRP A 399 -9.78 6.35 -8.49
N LEU A 400 -9.40 6.60 -9.75
CA LEU A 400 -9.67 7.86 -10.43
C LEU A 400 -11.04 7.94 -11.11
N THR A 401 -11.70 6.80 -11.34
CA THR A 401 -12.84 6.74 -12.27
C THR A 401 -14.15 6.27 -11.65
N GLU A 402 -14.12 5.85 -10.39
CA GLU A 402 -15.20 5.04 -9.78
C GLU A 402 -16.00 5.79 -8.71
N HIS A 403 -15.85 7.10 -8.57
CA HIS A 403 -16.38 7.92 -7.45
C HIS A 403 -17.82 7.61 -7.04
N PHE A 404 -18.71 7.38 -8.00
CA PHE A 404 -20.13 7.12 -7.73
C PHE A 404 -20.59 5.76 -8.23
N ARG A 405 -19.66 4.92 -8.72
CA ARG A 405 -19.97 3.66 -9.41
C ARG A 405 -19.45 2.42 -8.71
N THR A 406 -18.71 2.55 -7.62
CA THR A 406 -18.09 1.41 -6.94
C THR A 406 -18.93 0.90 -5.81
N SER A 407 -19.15 -0.42 -5.78
CA SER A 407 -19.82 -1.14 -4.71
C SER A 407 -18.85 -1.68 -3.67
N LEU A 408 -19.35 -1.99 -2.48
CA LEU A 408 -18.58 -2.70 -1.43
C LEU A 408 -18.10 -4.06 -1.92
N SER A 409 -18.90 -4.74 -2.77
CA SER A 409 -18.54 -6.01 -3.39
C SER A 409 -17.29 -5.92 -4.27
N GLN A 410 -17.09 -4.81 -4.98
CA GLN A 410 -15.89 -4.56 -5.79
C GLN A 410 -14.68 -4.17 -4.93
N CYS A 411 -14.90 -3.57 -3.77
CA CYS A 411 -13.83 -3.21 -2.83
C CYS A 411 -13.18 -4.46 -2.18
N LYS A 412 -13.98 -5.48 -1.89
CA LYS A 412 -13.53 -6.66 -1.13
C LYS A 412 -12.32 -7.38 -1.76
N PRO A 413 -12.31 -7.76 -3.05
CA PRO A 413 -11.19 -8.52 -3.61
C PRO A 413 -9.89 -7.71 -3.70
N ASP A 414 -9.91 -6.41 -3.95
CA ASP A 414 -8.70 -5.56 -3.91
C ASP A 414 -8.14 -5.50 -2.48
N MET A 415 -9.00 -5.41 -1.49
CA MET A 415 -8.60 -5.44 -0.09
C MET A 415 -8.04 -6.80 0.31
N ASP A 416 -8.66 -7.91 -0.12
CA ASP A 416 -8.14 -9.26 0.13
C ASP A 416 -6.74 -9.44 -0.50
N LEU A 417 -6.51 -8.87 -1.68
CA LEU A 417 -5.19 -8.83 -2.31
C LEU A 417 -4.17 -8.06 -1.47
N MET A 418 -4.55 -6.95 -0.86
CA MET A 418 -3.69 -6.22 0.07
C MET A 418 -3.36 -7.05 1.31
N PHE A 419 -4.34 -7.76 1.89
CA PHE A 419 -4.12 -8.64 3.02
C PHE A 419 -3.12 -9.76 2.69
N VAL A 420 -3.27 -10.46 1.58
CA VAL A 420 -2.31 -11.52 1.17
C VAL A 420 -0.95 -10.95 0.77
N SER A 421 -0.86 -9.64 0.51
CA SER A 421 0.40 -8.93 0.28
C SER A 421 1.09 -8.46 1.57
N GLY A 422 0.47 -8.67 2.74
CA GLY A 422 1.03 -8.36 4.05
C GLY A 422 0.53 -7.08 4.70
N VAL A 423 -0.43 -6.38 4.10
CA VAL A 423 -1.10 -5.23 4.72
C VAL A 423 -1.93 -5.72 5.91
N ASN A 424 -1.87 -5.00 7.02
CA ASN A 424 -2.62 -5.29 8.24
C ASN A 424 -3.10 -4.03 8.98
N HIS A 425 -2.99 -2.85 8.35
CA HIS A 425 -3.39 -1.56 8.92
C HIS A 425 -3.89 -0.63 7.80
N MET A 426 -5.15 -0.75 7.43
CA MET A 426 -5.71 -0.17 6.21
C MET A 426 -6.19 1.27 6.41
N PHE A 427 -5.83 2.16 5.47
CA PHE A 427 -6.34 3.51 5.34
C PHE A 427 -7.08 3.69 4.02
N PHE A 428 -8.35 4.07 4.07
CA PHE A 428 -9.09 4.41 2.85
C PHE A 428 -8.62 5.75 2.27
N HIS A 429 -8.56 5.83 0.96
CA HIS A 429 -8.43 7.07 0.21
C HIS A 429 -9.76 7.35 -0.53
N GLY A 430 -10.73 8.13 0.00
CA GLY A 430 -10.74 8.43 1.42
C GLY A 430 -12.09 9.05 1.77
N THR A 431 -12.13 9.77 2.85
CA THR A 431 -13.35 10.40 3.36
C THR A 431 -13.17 11.91 3.41
N PRO A 432 -13.77 12.69 2.49
CA PRO A 432 -13.74 14.15 2.59
C PRO A 432 -14.57 14.64 3.78
N TYR A 433 -14.05 15.58 4.55
CA TYR A 433 -14.89 16.33 5.48
C TYR A 433 -16.00 17.02 4.69
N SER A 434 -17.22 16.87 5.17
CA SER A 434 -18.37 17.55 4.60
C SER A 434 -19.27 18.02 5.75
N PRO A 435 -19.61 19.33 5.84
CA PRO A 435 -20.54 19.81 6.84
C PRO A 435 -21.92 19.21 6.58
N LYS A 436 -22.69 18.98 7.64
CA LYS A 436 -24.00 18.32 7.59
C LYS A 436 -25.00 19.04 6.67
N GLU A 437 -24.89 20.36 6.59
CA GLU A 437 -25.74 21.23 5.77
C GLU A 437 -25.31 21.32 4.30
N ALA A 438 -24.19 20.72 3.92
CA ALA A 438 -23.73 20.72 2.53
C ALA A 438 -24.75 20.03 1.61
N LYS A 439 -25.08 20.67 0.50
CA LYS A 439 -25.95 20.05 -0.53
C LYS A 439 -25.32 18.77 -1.06
N TRP A 440 -26.14 17.74 -1.28
CA TRP A 440 -25.67 16.51 -1.90
C TRP A 440 -25.03 16.79 -3.28
N PRO A 441 -23.90 16.17 -3.63
CA PRO A 441 -23.25 15.01 -3.02
C PRO A 441 -22.34 15.32 -1.81
N GLY A 442 -22.33 16.54 -1.29
CA GLY A 442 -21.40 16.96 -0.26
C GLY A 442 -20.03 17.38 -0.83
N TRP A 443 -19.07 17.59 0.04
CA TRP A 443 -17.71 17.90 -0.37
C TRP A 443 -16.99 16.63 -0.79
N LYS A 444 -16.24 16.72 -1.89
CA LYS A 444 -15.59 15.58 -2.53
C LYS A 444 -14.12 15.87 -2.81
N PHE A 445 -13.36 14.81 -2.97
CA PHE A 445 -11.97 14.85 -3.41
C PHE A 445 -11.77 13.87 -4.58
N TYR A 446 -10.75 14.09 -5.43
CA TYR A 446 -10.46 13.21 -6.55
C TYR A 446 -9.81 11.89 -6.07
N ALA A 447 -9.69 10.90 -6.98
CA ALA A 447 -9.03 9.62 -6.73
C ALA A 447 -9.52 8.94 -5.45
N SER A 448 -10.82 8.72 -5.35
CA SER A 448 -11.49 8.17 -4.18
C SER A 448 -12.74 7.42 -4.58
N ILE A 449 -13.07 6.37 -3.86
CA ILE A 449 -14.40 5.73 -3.95
C ILE A 449 -15.45 6.48 -3.14
N ASP A 450 -15.11 7.58 -2.51
CA ASP A 450 -15.99 8.35 -1.63
C ASP A 450 -16.59 7.50 -0.52
N MET A 451 -15.76 7.01 0.38
CA MET A 451 -16.17 6.27 1.57
C MET A 451 -16.65 7.26 2.66
N SER A 452 -17.82 7.85 2.44
CA SER A 452 -18.35 8.91 3.29
C SER A 452 -19.85 8.78 3.55
N PRO A 453 -20.36 9.40 4.63
CA PRO A 453 -21.81 9.40 4.97
C PRO A 453 -22.73 9.93 3.88
N THR A 454 -22.22 10.70 2.92
CA THR A 454 -23.01 11.24 1.81
C THR A 454 -23.16 10.25 0.65
N ASN A 455 -22.38 9.16 0.63
CA ASN A 455 -22.52 8.09 -0.34
C ASN A 455 -23.55 7.06 0.15
N ASN A 456 -24.36 6.55 -0.76
CA ASN A 456 -25.44 5.59 -0.43
C ASN A 456 -24.91 4.27 0.16
N ILE A 457 -23.71 3.84 -0.25
CA ILE A 457 -23.04 2.61 0.26
C ILE A 457 -22.72 2.70 1.77
N TRP A 458 -22.67 3.92 2.34
CA TRP A 458 -22.29 4.13 3.75
C TRP A 458 -23.22 3.40 4.72
N GLN A 459 -24.50 3.29 4.40
CA GLN A 459 -25.41 2.60 5.30
C GLN A 459 -25.15 1.09 5.46
N ASP A 460 -24.43 0.47 4.52
CA ASP A 460 -24.01 -0.94 4.56
C ASP A 460 -22.51 -1.10 4.84
N ALA A 461 -21.76 -0.01 4.85
CA ALA A 461 -20.34 0.03 5.18
C ALA A 461 -19.96 -0.58 6.56
N PRO A 462 -20.81 -0.52 7.62
CA PRO A 462 -20.49 -1.17 8.88
C PRO A 462 -20.19 -2.67 8.76
N ALA A 463 -20.91 -3.40 7.90
CA ALA A 463 -20.64 -4.83 7.67
C ALA A 463 -19.28 -5.06 6.99
N PHE A 464 -18.89 -4.18 6.08
CA PHE A 464 -17.59 -4.18 5.42
C PHE A 464 -16.47 -3.84 6.40
N PHE A 465 -16.64 -2.82 7.24
CA PHE A 465 -15.64 -2.42 8.24
C PHE A 465 -15.45 -3.49 9.33
N GLU A 466 -16.50 -4.18 9.68
CA GLU A 466 -16.42 -5.32 10.60
C GLU A 466 -15.65 -6.50 10.01
N TYR A 467 -15.85 -6.80 8.72
CA TYR A 467 -15.04 -7.78 7.99
C TYR A 467 -13.54 -7.43 8.04
N ILE A 468 -13.19 -6.16 7.74
CA ILE A 468 -11.80 -5.69 7.81
C ILE A 468 -11.25 -5.85 9.23
N THR A 469 -12.01 -5.42 10.23
CA THR A 469 -11.62 -5.50 11.63
C THR A 469 -11.30 -6.93 12.06
N ARG A 470 -12.14 -7.88 11.66
CA ARG A 470 -11.90 -9.31 11.93
C ARG A 470 -10.63 -9.82 11.24
N CYS A 471 -10.42 -9.48 9.98
CA CYS A 471 -9.20 -9.85 9.25
C CYS A 471 -7.94 -9.24 9.87
N GLN A 472 -7.93 -7.93 10.10
CA GLN A 472 -6.78 -7.22 10.67
C GLN A 472 -6.47 -7.68 12.11
N SER A 473 -7.47 -8.05 12.90
CA SER A 473 -7.25 -8.59 14.25
C SER A 473 -6.37 -9.84 14.25
N PHE A 474 -6.52 -10.72 13.25
CA PHE A 474 -5.63 -11.87 13.06
C PHE A 474 -4.30 -11.46 12.40
N LEU A 475 -4.32 -10.63 11.37
CA LEU A 475 -3.13 -10.25 10.62
C LEU A 475 -2.14 -9.39 11.44
N GLN A 476 -2.58 -8.79 12.53
CA GLN A 476 -1.73 -8.08 13.49
C GLN A 476 -1.16 -8.99 14.58
N MET A 477 -1.61 -10.25 14.66
CA MET A 477 -1.09 -11.22 15.63
C MET A 477 0.13 -11.96 15.10
N GLY A 478 0.98 -12.43 16.01
CA GLY A 478 2.12 -13.27 15.70
C GLY A 478 3.19 -12.56 14.86
N LYS A 479 3.97 -13.36 14.13
CA LYS A 479 5.06 -12.89 13.27
C LYS A 479 4.83 -13.32 11.83
N PRO A 480 5.31 -12.55 10.83
CA PRO A 480 5.33 -13.00 9.44
C PRO A 480 6.05 -14.35 9.32
N ASP A 481 5.53 -15.23 8.46
CA ASP A 481 6.11 -16.56 8.21
C ASP A 481 6.23 -16.82 6.69
N ASN A 482 6.83 -15.85 5.99
CA ASN A 482 7.16 -15.98 4.59
C ASN A 482 8.37 -16.91 4.39
N ASP A 483 8.45 -17.55 3.23
CA ASP A 483 9.42 -18.63 3.00
C ASP A 483 10.79 -18.10 2.62
N PHE A 484 10.86 -17.12 1.69
CA PHE A 484 12.08 -16.67 1.06
C PHE A 484 12.32 -15.17 1.24
N LEU A 485 13.61 -14.81 1.25
CA LEU A 485 14.05 -13.45 0.97
C LEU A 485 14.41 -13.34 -0.52
N VAL A 486 14.04 -12.24 -1.18
CA VAL A 486 14.43 -11.93 -2.56
C VAL A 486 15.25 -10.65 -2.57
N TYR A 487 16.49 -10.75 -3.05
CA TYR A 487 17.41 -9.62 -3.11
C TYR A 487 16.96 -8.59 -4.16
N LEU A 488 16.84 -7.33 -3.77
CA LEU A 488 16.49 -6.22 -4.66
C LEU A 488 17.74 -5.74 -5.42
N PRO A 489 17.79 -5.83 -6.77
CA PRO A 489 18.97 -5.49 -7.56
C PRO A 489 19.11 -3.99 -7.79
N VAL A 490 19.21 -3.20 -6.71
CA VAL A 490 19.20 -1.73 -6.78
C VAL A 490 20.38 -1.16 -7.57
N TYR A 491 21.56 -1.77 -7.48
CA TYR A 491 22.77 -1.30 -8.19
C TYR A 491 22.69 -1.52 -9.70
N ASP A 492 22.07 -2.59 -10.17
CA ASP A 492 21.81 -2.79 -11.60
C ASP A 492 20.90 -1.68 -12.13
N MET A 493 19.84 -1.36 -11.41
CA MET A 493 18.94 -0.26 -11.76
C MET A 493 19.65 1.10 -11.72
N TRP A 494 20.46 1.37 -10.67
CA TRP A 494 21.19 2.62 -10.58
C TRP A 494 22.23 2.78 -11.69
N GLN A 495 22.83 1.71 -12.20
CA GLN A 495 23.81 1.78 -13.27
C GLN A 495 23.20 1.79 -14.66
N GLU A 496 22.15 1.00 -14.91
CA GLU A 496 21.60 0.76 -16.24
C GLU A 496 20.55 1.77 -16.68
N GLN A 497 19.76 2.32 -15.73
CA GLN A 497 18.64 3.21 -16.08
C GLN A 497 19.12 4.58 -16.60
N PRO A 498 18.46 5.16 -17.64
CA PRO A 498 18.84 6.44 -18.22
C PRO A 498 18.62 7.62 -17.26
N GLY A 499 19.14 8.78 -17.66
CA GLY A 499 19.00 10.04 -16.90
C GLY A 499 19.95 10.10 -15.69
N ARG A 500 20.01 11.26 -15.03
CA ARG A 500 20.84 11.46 -13.84
C ARG A 500 20.12 10.98 -12.59
N LEU A 501 18.94 11.54 -12.31
CA LEU A 501 18.09 11.13 -11.20
C LEU A 501 17.21 9.94 -11.61
N LEU A 502 17.10 8.94 -10.76
CA LEU A 502 16.21 7.81 -10.92
C LEU A 502 15.18 7.80 -9.79
N LEU A 503 13.89 7.91 -10.12
CA LEU A 503 12.80 7.80 -9.17
C LEU A 503 12.21 6.38 -9.21
N PHE A 504 12.03 5.74 -8.08
CA PHE A 504 11.47 4.38 -7.99
C PHE A 504 9.95 4.41 -7.87
N SER A 505 9.27 4.36 -9.02
CA SER A 505 7.83 4.06 -9.07
C SER A 505 7.63 2.54 -8.99
N ILE A 506 6.80 2.09 -8.06
CA ILE A 506 6.46 0.66 -7.93
C ILE A 506 5.77 0.11 -9.18
N HIS A 507 5.04 0.95 -9.91
CA HIS A 507 4.34 0.60 -11.16
C HIS A 507 5.31 0.35 -12.34
N ASP A 508 6.53 0.87 -12.29
CA ASP A 508 7.51 0.74 -13.38
C ASP A 508 8.55 -0.38 -13.14
N MET A 509 8.49 -1.07 -12.01
CA MET A 509 9.51 -2.04 -11.62
C MET A 509 9.62 -3.22 -12.57
N ALA A 510 8.50 -3.65 -13.19
CA ALA A 510 8.54 -4.69 -14.23
C ALA A 510 9.39 -4.31 -15.45
N LYS A 511 9.50 -3.01 -15.75
CA LYS A 511 10.39 -2.51 -16.82
C LYS A 511 11.83 -2.33 -16.35
N ARG A 512 12.04 -1.94 -15.10
CA ARG A 512 13.36 -1.57 -14.55
C ARG A 512 14.14 -2.75 -14.01
N ALA A 513 13.45 -3.75 -13.48
CA ALA A 513 14.04 -4.98 -12.93
C ALA A 513 13.20 -6.20 -13.33
N PRO A 514 13.07 -6.53 -14.63
CA PRO A 514 12.17 -7.57 -15.12
C PRO A 514 12.43 -8.93 -14.50
N LYS A 515 13.70 -9.31 -14.33
CA LYS A 515 14.07 -10.60 -13.71
C LYS A 515 13.74 -10.68 -12.23
N PHE A 516 13.80 -9.57 -11.52
CA PHE A 516 13.34 -9.50 -10.14
C PHE A 516 11.82 -9.73 -10.04
N ILE A 517 11.04 -9.07 -10.89
CA ILE A 517 9.57 -9.24 -10.92
C ILE A 517 9.18 -10.65 -11.38
N GLU A 518 9.86 -11.20 -12.40
CA GLU A 518 9.68 -12.60 -12.83
C GLU A 518 9.93 -13.59 -11.68
N THR A 519 11.00 -13.39 -10.93
CA THR A 519 11.33 -14.18 -9.74
C THR A 519 10.19 -14.14 -8.71
N VAL A 520 9.70 -12.93 -8.39
CA VAL A 520 8.60 -12.73 -7.43
C VAL A 520 7.34 -13.47 -7.86
N HIS A 521 6.93 -13.31 -9.11
CA HIS A 521 5.74 -14.02 -9.62
C HIS A 521 5.93 -15.53 -9.65
N THR A 522 7.11 -16.01 -10.03
CA THR A 522 7.38 -17.46 -10.04
C THR A 522 7.32 -18.06 -8.65
N ILE A 523 7.91 -17.41 -7.64
CA ILE A 523 7.83 -17.87 -6.25
C ILE A 523 6.36 -17.98 -5.81
N SER A 524 5.57 -16.94 -6.06
CA SER A 524 4.15 -16.93 -5.72
C SER A 524 3.36 -18.02 -6.45
N ASN A 525 3.57 -18.20 -7.75
CA ASN A 525 2.90 -19.20 -8.58
C ASN A 525 3.29 -20.63 -8.21
N CYS A 526 4.50 -20.83 -7.69
CA CYS A 526 4.96 -22.12 -7.16
C CYS A 526 4.45 -22.42 -5.75
N GLY A 527 3.62 -21.56 -5.16
CA GLY A 527 2.97 -21.81 -3.87
C GLY A 527 3.73 -21.31 -2.65
N TYR A 528 4.77 -20.53 -2.84
CA TYR A 528 5.56 -19.95 -1.75
C TYR A 528 5.22 -18.48 -1.52
N ASP A 529 5.73 -17.93 -0.42
CA ASP A 529 5.69 -16.51 -0.12
C ASP A 529 7.09 -15.94 0.12
N MET A 530 7.24 -14.61 -0.04
CA MET A 530 8.54 -13.95 0.04
C MET A 530 8.45 -12.55 0.62
N ASP A 531 9.61 -12.05 1.05
CA ASP A 531 9.85 -10.63 1.30
C ASP A 531 11.10 -10.16 0.56
N TYR A 532 11.15 -8.88 0.21
CA TYR A 532 12.28 -8.25 -0.44
C TYR A 532 13.32 -7.83 0.59
N ILE A 533 14.60 -7.84 0.19
CA ILE A 533 15.69 -7.46 1.08
C ILE A 533 16.71 -6.57 0.36
N SER A 534 17.16 -5.52 1.05
CA SER A 534 18.23 -4.64 0.58
C SER A 534 19.61 -5.12 1.02
N ASP A 535 20.66 -4.53 0.42
CA ASP A 535 22.05 -4.74 0.81
C ASP A 535 22.30 -4.53 2.30
N ASN A 536 21.72 -3.48 2.88
CA ASN A 536 21.90 -3.14 4.29
C ASN A 536 21.27 -4.20 5.21
N PHE A 537 20.12 -4.71 4.85
CA PHE A 537 19.48 -5.78 5.62
C PHE A 537 20.15 -7.14 5.40
N VAL A 538 20.67 -7.46 4.20
CA VAL A 538 21.51 -8.65 4.00
C VAL A 538 22.70 -8.65 4.94
N LYS A 539 23.46 -7.54 5.01
CA LYS A 539 24.64 -7.40 5.88
C LYS A 539 24.34 -7.59 7.37
N SER A 540 23.11 -7.35 7.80
CA SER A 540 22.67 -7.49 9.18
C SER A 540 21.96 -8.82 9.48
N THR A 541 21.67 -9.63 8.47
CA THR A 541 21.03 -10.93 8.60
C THR A 541 22.00 -11.97 9.16
N ARG A 542 21.50 -12.87 10.00
CA ARG A 542 22.28 -13.97 10.62
C ARG A 542 21.67 -15.30 10.24
N CYS A 543 22.48 -16.36 10.23
CA CYS A 543 22.01 -17.74 10.16
C CYS A 543 21.86 -18.32 11.56
N VAL A 544 20.69 -18.86 11.87
CA VAL A 544 20.39 -19.51 13.16
C VAL A 544 19.59 -20.80 12.87
N ASN A 545 20.19 -21.95 13.18
CA ASN A 545 19.59 -23.27 12.93
C ASN A 545 19.10 -23.43 11.46
N GLY A 546 19.97 -23.12 10.51
CA GLY A 546 19.68 -23.23 9.10
C GLY A 546 18.74 -22.16 8.52
N LYS A 547 18.19 -21.28 9.34
CA LYS A 547 17.29 -20.18 8.91
C LYS A 547 17.98 -18.84 8.91
N LEU A 548 17.58 -17.99 8.01
CA LEU A 548 18.03 -16.60 7.92
C LEU A 548 17.19 -15.74 8.87
N LEU A 549 17.81 -15.17 9.88
CA LEU A 549 17.19 -14.28 10.86
C LEU A 549 17.57 -12.84 10.55
N THR A 550 16.59 -12.02 10.16
CA THR A 550 16.80 -10.61 9.87
C THR A 550 16.98 -9.78 11.15
N LYS A 551 17.43 -8.53 11.00
CA LYS A 551 17.59 -7.59 12.13
C LYS A 551 16.31 -7.43 12.95
N GLY A 552 15.14 -7.46 12.28
CA GLY A 552 13.83 -7.37 12.93
C GLY A 552 13.36 -8.63 13.66
N GLY A 553 14.10 -9.74 13.57
CA GLY A 553 13.75 -11.00 14.22
C GLY A 553 12.77 -11.88 13.46
N THR A 554 12.56 -11.62 12.16
CA THR A 554 11.80 -12.49 11.25
C THR A 554 12.73 -13.52 10.63
N SER A 555 12.26 -14.77 10.52
CA SER A 555 13.04 -15.91 10.01
C SER A 555 12.59 -16.33 8.63
N TYR A 556 13.56 -16.65 7.75
CA TYR A 556 13.31 -17.15 6.39
C TYR A 556 14.12 -18.42 6.13
N LYS A 557 13.65 -19.25 5.20
CA LYS A 557 14.24 -20.56 4.91
C LYS A 557 15.43 -20.46 3.96
N ALA A 558 15.38 -19.50 3.01
CA ALA A 558 16.49 -19.24 2.11
C ALA A 558 16.44 -17.79 1.58
N ILE A 559 17.54 -17.35 0.92
CA ILE A 559 17.58 -16.11 0.15
C ILE A 559 17.79 -16.42 -1.32
N ILE A 560 17.05 -15.76 -2.18
CA ILE A 560 17.13 -15.86 -3.63
C ILE A 560 17.79 -14.58 -4.17
N ILE A 561 18.86 -14.77 -4.92
CA ILE A 561 19.54 -13.73 -5.66
C ILE A 561 19.10 -13.88 -7.12
N PRO A 562 18.20 -13.02 -7.62
CA PRO A 562 17.80 -13.06 -9.03
C PRO A 562 18.99 -12.74 -9.94
N ALA A 563 18.79 -12.72 -11.25
CA ALA A 563 19.85 -12.40 -12.22
C ALA A 563 20.49 -11.02 -11.96
N VAL A 564 21.47 -10.97 -11.06
CA VAL A 564 22.15 -9.75 -10.59
C VAL A 564 23.52 -9.67 -11.23
N LYS A 565 23.84 -8.53 -11.82
CA LYS A 565 25.16 -8.25 -12.40
C LYS A 565 26.10 -7.61 -11.38
N LEU A 566 25.60 -6.64 -10.63
CA LEU A 566 26.39 -5.81 -9.72
C LEU A 566 26.01 -6.07 -8.27
N MET A 567 27.01 -6.40 -7.46
CA MET A 567 26.84 -6.62 -6.03
C MET A 567 28.04 -6.10 -5.25
N PRO A 568 27.85 -5.35 -4.14
CA PRO A 568 28.95 -4.97 -3.26
C PRO A 568 29.70 -6.18 -2.71
N SER A 569 31.03 -6.08 -2.61
CA SER A 569 31.88 -7.17 -2.09
C SER A 569 31.46 -7.62 -0.68
N GLU A 570 31.04 -6.66 0.16
CA GLU A 570 30.59 -6.94 1.52
C GLU A 570 29.32 -7.81 1.52
N VAL A 571 28.41 -7.59 0.56
CA VAL A 571 27.17 -8.36 0.44
C VAL A 571 27.48 -9.79 -0.01
N LEU A 572 28.26 -9.98 -1.08
CA LEU A 572 28.65 -11.32 -1.53
C LEU A 572 29.43 -12.07 -0.43
N GLY A 573 30.39 -11.39 0.21
CA GLY A 573 31.15 -11.99 1.32
C GLY A 573 30.25 -12.37 2.51
N HIS A 574 29.20 -11.62 2.78
CA HIS A 574 28.25 -11.94 3.82
C HIS A 574 27.33 -13.12 3.44
N LEU A 575 26.85 -13.19 2.19
CA LEU A 575 26.10 -14.34 1.67
C LEU A 575 26.90 -15.64 1.80
N LEU A 576 28.19 -15.61 1.45
CA LEU A 576 29.08 -16.77 1.65
C LEU A 576 29.21 -17.17 3.12
N LYS A 577 29.33 -16.20 4.04
CA LYS A 577 29.35 -16.47 5.49
C LYS A 577 28.04 -17.09 5.98
N LEU A 578 26.91 -16.64 5.47
CA LEU A 578 25.61 -17.23 5.78
C LEU A 578 25.53 -18.69 5.31
N ALA A 579 25.98 -18.97 4.08
CA ALA A 579 26.07 -20.35 3.57
C ALA A 579 27.04 -21.21 4.40
N GLN A 580 28.20 -20.65 4.83
CA GLN A 580 29.12 -21.34 5.73
C GLN A 580 28.48 -21.72 7.07
N ALA A 581 27.53 -20.90 7.52
CA ALA A 581 26.82 -21.04 8.79
C ALA A 581 25.51 -21.86 8.70
N GLU A 582 25.29 -22.65 7.64
CA GLU A 582 24.15 -23.54 7.43
C GLU A 582 23.00 -22.96 6.59
N ALA A 583 23.08 -21.71 6.10
CA ALA A 583 22.01 -21.12 5.28
C ALA A 583 21.94 -21.70 3.86
N THR A 584 20.74 -21.65 3.27
CA THR A 584 20.52 -21.92 1.83
C THR A 584 20.52 -20.61 1.06
N ILE A 585 21.41 -20.51 0.06
CA ILE A 585 21.51 -19.36 -0.86
C ILE A 585 21.21 -19.85 -2.27
N ILE A 586 20.31 -19.19 -2.98
CA ILE A 586 19.88 -19.54 -4.33
C ILE A 586 20.33 -18.45 -5.29
N PHE A 587 21.18 -18.77 -6.26
CA PHE A 587 21.51 -17.88 -7.38
C PHE A 587 20.77 -18.35 -8.62
N THR A 588 19.99 -17.46 -9.21
CA THR A 588 19.27 -17.75 -10.45
C THR A 588 19.98 -17.11 -11.65
N GLU A 589 20.11 -17.86 -12.75
CA GLU A 589 20.67 -17.46 -14.04
C GLU A 589 22.18 -17.17 -14.06
N ASN A 590 22.75 -16.53 -13.06
CA ASN A 590 24.20 -16.20 -12.99
C ASN A 590 24.63 -15.88 -11.56
N TYR A 591 25.91 -15.93 -11.33
CA TYR A 591 26.53 -15.27 -10.17
C TYR A 591 26.69 -13.76 -10.43
N PRO A 592 26.71 -12.91 -9.39
CA PRO A 592 27.08 -11.51 -9.54
C PRO A 592 28.44 -11.36 -10.24
N GLN A 593 28.52 -10.46 -11.23
CA GLN A 593 29.66 -10.38 -12.15
C GLN A 593 30.73 -9.39 -11.70
N ASP A 594 30.31 -8.26 -11.10
CA ASP A 594 31.21 -7.15 -10.77
C ASP A 594 30.69 -6.35 -9.57
N VAL A 595 31.50 -5.44 -9.09
CA VAL A 595 31.14 -4.48 -8.04
C VAL A 595 30.51 -3.22 -8.63
N PRO A 596 29.54 -2.57 -7.94
CA PRO A 596 28.97 -1.30 -8.39
C PRO A 596 29.94 -0.13 -8.15
N GLY A 597 29.67 1.03 -8.77
CA GLY A 597 30.35 2.29 -8.52
C GLY A 597 31.78 2.40 -9.11
N TYR A 598 32.37 3.60 -9.02
CA TYR A 598 33.64 3.95 -9.66
C TYR A 598 34.82 4.02 -8.70
N GLY A 599 34.61 4.51 -7.46
CA GLY A 599 35.68 4.75 -6.51
C GLY A 599 36.53 3.50 -6.20
N LYS A 600 37.86 3.57 -6.34
CA LYS A 600 38.82 2.45 -6.11
C LYS A 600 38.43 1.17 -6.83
N LEU A 601 37.89 1.25 -8.05
CA LEU A 601 37.27 0.17 -8.79
C LEU A 601 38.17 -1.07 -8.89
N GLU A 602 39.41 -0.90 -9.33
CA GLU A 602 40.33 -2.03 -9.55
C GLU A 602 40.68 -2.81 -8.27
N ALA A 603 40.84 -2.10 -7.17
CA ALA A 603 41.04 -2.73 -5.84
C ALA A 603 39.82 -3.54 -5.40
N ARG A 604 38.60 -2.97 -5.61
CA ARG A 604 37.35 -3.64 -5.27
C ARG A 604 37.07 -4.84 -6.17
N ARG A 605 37.36 -4.75 -7.49
CA ARG A 605 37.27 -5.86 -8.43
C ARG A 605 38.21 -7.02 -8.05
N LYS A 606 39.46 -6.69 -7.64
CA LYS A 606 40.40 -7.70 -7.15
C LYS A 606 39.87 -8.43 -5.91
N GLY A 607 39.32 -7.71 -4.96
CA GLY A 607 38.70 -8.31 -3.77
C GLY A 607 37.47 -9.14 -4.11
N PHE A 608 36.62 -8.65 -5.02
CA PHE A 608 35.41 -9.35 -5.46
C PHE A 608 35.75 -10.67 -6.20
N ALA A 609 36.74 -10.65 -7.09
CA ALA A 609 37.21 -11.84 -7.78
C ALA A 609 37.74 -12.92 -6.82
N GLN A 610 38.31 -12.55 -5.68
CA GLN A 610 38.70 -13.51 -4.63
C GLN A 610 37.47 -14.16 -3.96
N LEU A 611 36.36 -13.42 -3.79
CA LEU A 611 35.10 -13.97 -3.26
C LEU A 611 34.43 -14.87 -4.31
N GLN A 612 34.43 -14.47 -5.58
CA GLN A 612 33.86 -15.29 -6.66
C GLN A 612 34.54 -16.66 -6.75
N LYS A 613 35.85 -16.76 -6.52
CA LYS A 613 36.59 -18.05 -6.50
C LYS A 613 36.16 -18.99 -5.36
N GLN A 614 35.42 -18.48 -4.35
CA GLN A 614 34.89 -19.30 -3.27
C GLN A 614 33.53 -19.89 -3.61
N LEU A 615 32.86 -19.36 -4.66
CA LEU A 615 31.58 -19.91 -5.14
C LEU A 615 31.83 -21.30 -5.79
N PRO A 616 30.85 -22.21 -5.71
CA PRO A 616 30.93 -23.51 -6.39
C PRO A 616 31.12 -23.30 -7.89
N GLU A 617 31.98 -24.15 -8.50
CA GLU A 617 32.10 -24.18 -9.95
C GLU A 617 30.82 -24.70 -10.58
N VAL A 618 30.29 -23.97 -11.56
CA VAL A 618 29.06 -24.31 -12.27
C VAL A 618 29.35 -24.37 -13.76
N ALA A 619 29.18 -25.54 -14.36
CA ALA A 619 29.40 -25.72 -15.80
C ALA A 619 28.38 -24.93 -16.64
N SER A 620 27.13 -24.82 -16.15
CA SER A 620 26.06 -24.04 -16.77
C SER A 620 24.94 -23.79 -15.75
N PHE A 621 24.32 -22.62 -15.82
CA PHE A 621 23.07 -22.34 -15.07
C PHE A 621 21.82 -22.98 -15.73
N ASN A 622 21.97 -23.64 -16.90
CA ASN A 622 20.84 -24.34 -17.52
C ASN A 622 20.40 -25.57 -16.73
N GLU A 623 21.26 -26.11 -15.88
CA GLU A 623 20.92 -27.19 -14.97
C GLU A 623 20.83 -26.64 -13.54
N THR A 624 19.77 -27.04 -12.81
CA THR A 624 19.66 -26.69 -11.42
C THR A 624 20.47 -27.65 -10.55
N VAL A 625 21.45 -27.13 -9.84
CA VAL A 625 22.36 -27.91 -8.98
C VAL A 625 22.29 -27.37 -7.55
N ALA A 626 22.15 -28.28 -6.57
CA ALA A 626 22.31 -27.96 -5.15
C ALA A 626 23.70 -28.46 -4.70
N THR A 627 24.59 -27.56 -4.40
CA THR A 627 25.97 -27.84 -4.00
C THR A 627 26.13 -27.63 -2.48
N PRO A 628 26.54 -28.65 -1.71
CA PRO A 628 26.92 -28.45 -0.32
C PRO A 628 28.03 -27.40 -0.20
N TYR A 629 27.87 -26.45 0.70
CA TYR A 629 28.84 -25.37 0.93
C TYR A 629 29.11 -25.24 2.42
N GLN A 630 30.17 -25.93 2.88
CA GLN A 630 30.48 -26.14 4.29
C GLN A 630 29.28 -26.72 5.05
N LYS A 631 28.56 -25.95 5.89
CA LYS A 631 27.40 -26.43 6.62
C LYS A 631 26.07 -26.15 5.90
N GLY A 632 26.06 -25.26 4.93
CA GLY A 632 24.87 -24.87 4.19
C GLY A 632 24.87 -25.36 2.76
N ILE A 633 24.04 -24.73 1.92
CA ILE A 633 23.81 -25.15 0.53
C ILE A 633 23.80 -23.90 -0.36
N ILE A 634 24.49 -23.99 -1.50
CA ILE A 634 24.34 -23.03 -2.60
C ILE A 634 23.61 -23.75 -3.73
N ILE A 635 22.47 -23.21 -4.15
CA ILE A 635 21.68 -23.69 -5.27
C ILE A 635 21.88 -22.74 -6.44
N THR A 636 22.15 -23.30 -7.63
CA THR A 636 22.33 -22.55 -8.86
C THR A 636 21.45 -23.10 -9.97
N GLY A 637 20.92 -22.27 -10.85
CA GLY A 637 20.14 -22.69 -12.01
C GLY A 637 19.20 -21.60 -12.53
N ASN A 638 18.80 -21.71 -13.81
CA ASN A 638 17.85 -20.77 -14.43
C ASN A 638 16.40 -21.29 -14.39
N ASN A 639 16.17 -22.53 -13.95
CA ASN A 639 14.83 -23.06 -13.68
C ASN A 639 14.46 -22.73 -12.23
N TYR A 640 13.71 -21.66 -12.06
CA TYR A 640 13.28 -21.16 -10.75
C TYR A 640 12.50 -22.20 -9.95
N GLN A 641 11.54 -22.90 -10.58
CA GLN A 641 10.74 -23.93 -9.89
C GLN A 641 11.65 -25.03 -9.34
N SER A 642 12.57 -25.56 -10.17
CA SER A 642 13.49 -26.61 -9.71
C SER A 642 14.42 -26.12 -8.60
N ALA A 643 14.83 -24.84 -8.63
CA ALA A 643 15.64 -24.24 -7.56
C ALA A 643 14.88 -24.15 -6.24
N LEU A 644 13.61 -23.76 -6.29
CA LEU A 644 12.73 -23.70 -5.12
C LEU A 644 12.49 -25.11 -4.54
N GLU A 645 12.21 -26.10 -5.38
CA GLU A 645 12.04 -27.50 -4.96
C GLU A 645 13.30 -28.07 -4.28
N LYS A 646 14.50 -27.79 -4.86
CA LYS A 646 15.78 -28.22 -4.26
C LYS A 646 16.11 -27.52 -2.93
N SER A 647 15.47 -26.41 -2.61
CA SER A 647 15.60 -25.79 -1.29
C SER A 647 15.01 -26.62 -0.14
N GLY A 648 14.18 -27.61 -0.48
CA GLY A 648 13.49 -28.46 0.50
C GLY A 648 12.34 -27.77 1.22
N VAL A 649 11.98 -26.55 0.82
CA VAL A 649 10.84 -25.81 1.38
C VAL A 649 9.54 -26.37 0.81
N VAL A 650 8.55 -26.60 1.66
CA VAL A 650 7.26 -27.16 1.23
C VAL A 650 6.35 -26.02 0.77
N PRO A 651 5.81 -26.05 -0.46
CA PRO A 651 4.86 -25.05 -0.96
C PRO A 651 3.46 -25.26 -0.37
N GLU A 652 2.65 -24.19 -0.38
CA GLU A 652 1.23 -24.28 -0.05
C GLU A 652 0.43 -24.82 -1.25
N GLU A 653 -0.10 -26.02 -1.13
CA GLU A 653 -0.89 -26.70 -2.18
C GLU A 653 -2.13 -25.87 -2.56
N MET A 654 -2.70 -25.12 -1.62
CA MET A 654 -3.87 -24.29 -1.87
C MET A 654 -3.64 -23.24 -2.97
N LYS A 655 -2.42 -22.73 -3.11
CA LYS A 655 -2.06 -21.77 -4.17
C LYS A 655 -1.90 -22.48 -5.52
N THR A 656 -1.13 -23.58 -5.56
CA THR A 656 -0.75 -24.24 -6.83
C THR A 656 -1.87 -25.08 -7.43
N ARG A 657 -2.63 -25.80 -6.61
CA ARG A 657 -3.67 -26.72 -7.08
C ARG A 657 -5.04 -26.07 -7.19
N TYR A 658 -5.34 -25.16 -6.28
CA TYR A 658 -6.69 -24.59 -6.17
C TYR A 658 -6.73 -23.10 -6.52
N GLY A 659 -5.60 -22.44 -6.79
CA GLY A 659 -5.52 -21.03 -7.17
C GLY A 659 -5.92 -20.06 -6.05
N LEU A 660 -6.02 -20.54 -4.81
CA LEU A 660 -6.32 -19.69 -3.67
C LEU A 660 -5.12 -18.79 -3.36
N GLN A 661 -5.39 -17.58 -2.88
CA GLN A 661 -4.36 -16.69 -2.37
C GLN A 661 -4.30 -16.81 -0.84
N CYS A 662 -3.11 -16.78 -0.28
CA CYS A 662 -2.97 -16.82 1.18
C CYS A 662 -1.70 -16.10 1.66
N ILE A 663 -1.76 -15.65 2.91
CA ILE A 663 -0.60 -15.25 3.69
C ILE A 663 -0.58 -16.02 5.00
N ARG A 664 0.61 -16.43 5.46
CA ARG A 664 0.81 -17.19 6.68
C ARG A 664 1.56 -16.35 7.72
N ARG A 665 1.14 -16.48 8.97
CA ARG A 665 1.84 -15.92 10.14
C ARG A 665 2.05 -17.01 11.19
N SER A 666 3.10 -16.91 11.98
CA SER A 666 3.40 -17.83 13.06
C SER A 666 3.03 -17.24 14.43
N HIS A 667 2.55 -18.07 15.32
CA HIS A 667 2.33 -17.73 16.74
C HIS A 667 2.94 -18.80 17.65
N ALA A 668 2.84 -18.63 18.97
CA ALA A 668 3.53 -19.52 19.93
C ALA A 668 3.12 -20.99 19.82
N ASP A 669 1.90 -21.29 19.36
CA ASP A 669 1.29 -22.60 19.34
C ASP A 669 0.89 -23.09 17.95
N GLY A 670 1.44 -22.50 16.90
CA GLY A 670 1.15 -22.87 15.52
C GLY A 670 1.22 -21.70 14.54
N HIS A 671 0.31 -21.70 13.60
CA HIS A 671 0.25 -20.70 12.53
C HIS A 671 -1.19 -20.24 12.31
N HIS A 672 -1.37 -19.11 11.69
CA HIS A 672 -2.65 -18.72 11.12
C HIS A 672 -2.48 -18.19 9.70
N TYR A 673 -3.53 -18.40 8.93
CA TYR A 673 -3.60 -18.00 7.51
C TYR A 673 -4.80 -17.09 7.30
N PHE A 674 -4.63 -16.07 6.48
CA PHE A 674 -5.74 -15.48 5.76
C PHE A 674 -5.75 -16.08 4.36
N ILE A 675 -6.89 -16.63 3.93
CA ILE A 675 -7.07 -17.33 2.66
C ILE A 675 -8.21 -16.67 1.90
N SER A 676 -8.02 -16.34 0.62
CA SER A 676 -9.04 -15.75 -0.24
C SER A 676 -9.13 -16.44 -1.60
N SER A 677 -10.37 -16.60 -2.10
CA SER A 677 -10.66 -17.12 -3.44
C SER A 677 -10.91 -15.95 -4.39
N LEU A 678 -9.85 -15.45 -5.04
CA LEU A 678 -9.90 -14.34 -6.00
C LEU A 678 -10.12 -14.77 -7.45
N GLN A 679 -10.73 -15.96 -7.65
CA GLN A 679 -10.93 -16.60 -8.95
C GLN A 679 -12.36 -17.12 -9.11
N GLU A 680 -12.71 -17.56 -10.32
CA GLU A 680 -14.05 -18.03 -10.67
C GLU A 680 -14.47 -19.30 -9.94
N LYS A 681 -13.53 -20.23 -9.71
CA LYS A 681 -13.81 -21.51 -9.07
C LYS A 681 -13.65 -21.44 -7.55
N GLY A 682 -14.65 -21.90 -6.83
CA GLY A 682 -14.56 -22.17 -5.41
C GLY A 682 -13.83 -23.48 -5.11
N VAL A 683 -13.71 -23.79 -3.85
CA VAL A 683 -13.06 -25.00 -3.33
C VAL A 683 -14.00 -25.74 -2.37
N ASN A 684 -14.06 -27.08 -2.48
CA ASN A 684 -14.70 -27.96 -1.50
C ASN A 684 -13.94 -29.30 -1.48
N ASP A 685 -12.75 -29.27 -0.88
CA ASP A 685 -11.81 -30.40 -0.91
C ASP A 685 -10.89 -30.42 0.33
N TRP A 686 -10.09 -31.47 0.41
CA TRP A 686 -9.02 -31.63 1.40
C TRP A 686 -7.74 -30.91 0.90
N ILE A 687 -7.29 -29.92 1.66
CA ILE A 687 -6.13 -29.08 1.33
C ILE A 687 -4.95 -29.49 2.21
N THR A 688 -3.81 -29.76 1.60
CA THR A 688 -2.57 -30.06 2.32
C THR A 688 -1.92 -28.73 2.79
N LEU A 689 -1.62 -28.65 4.09
CA LEU A 689 -0.90 -27.52 4.66
C LEU A 689 0.62 -27.74 4.55
N ALA A 690 1.36 -26.68 4.28
CA ALA A 690 2.84 -26.71 4.29
C ALA A 690 3.40 -26.86 5.72
N VAL A 691 2.61 -26.58 6.74
CA VAL A 691 2.99 -26.67 8.16
C VAL A 691 2.24 -27.82 8.87
N PRO A 692 2.86 -28.49 9.84
CA PRO A 692 2.17 -29.50 10.64
C PRO A 692 1.15 -28.86 11.57
N ALA A 693 0.07 -29.60 11.88
CA ALA A 693 -0.91 -29.21 12.87
C ALA A 693 -1.56 -30.45 13.49
N GLU A 694 -1.91 -30.40 14.77
CA GLU A 694 -2.71 -31.43 15.46
C GLU A 694 -4.21 -31.08 15.44
N SER A 695 -4.53 -29.79 15.42
CA SER A 695 -5.88 -29.27 15.26
C SER A 695 -5.91 -28.01 14.42
N VAL A 696 -7.05 -27.74 13.81
CA VAL A 696 -7.28 -26.54 12.99
C VAL A 696 -8.62 -25.91 13.35
N MET A 697 -8.64 -24.59 13.50
CA MET A 697 -9.86 -23.79 13.60
C MET A 697 -10.08 -23.01 12.30
N LEU A 698 -11.32 -22.87 11.90
CA LEU A 698 -11.75 -21.95 10.84
C LEU A 698 -12.56 -20.80 11.45
N PHE A 699 -12.36 -19.60 10.87
CA PHE A 699 -13.07 -18.39 11.25
C PHE A 699 -13.57 -17.71 9.98
N ASN A 700 -14.87 -17.46 9.88
CA ASN A 700 -15.46 -16.74 8.74
C ASN A 700 -15.50 -15.23 9.05
N PRO A 701 -14.69 -14.40 8.41
CA PRO A 701 -14.66 -12.96 8.72
C PRO A 701 -15.92 -12.22 8.24
N MET A 702 -16.69 -12.78 7.30
CA MET A 702 -17.97 -12.20 6.85
C MET A 702 -19.05 -12.34 7.92
N THR A 703 -19.16 -13.52 8.56
CA THR A 703 -20.27 -13.84 9.45
C THR A 703 -19.88 -13.84 10.93
N GLY A 704 -18.58 -13.92 11.25
CA GLY A 704 -18.10 -14.13 12.62
C GLY A 704 -18.22 -15.58 13.11
N GLU A 705 -18.71 -16.51 12.28
CA GLU A 705 -18.73 -17.95 12.62
C GLU A 705 -17.33 -18.51 12.79
N LYS A 706 -17.18 -19.49 13.70
CA LYS A 706 -15.93 -20.20 13.95
C LYS A 706 -16.21 -21.65 14.33
N GLY A 707 -15.25 -22.51 14.13
CA GLY A 707 -15.37 -23.91 14.50
C GLY A 707 -14.10 -24.71 14.20
N LYS A 708 -13.97 -25.87 14.82
CA LYS A 708 -12.89 -26.81 14.60
C LYS A 708 -13.07 -27.53 13.27
N ALA A 709 -12.09 -27.41 12.41
CA ALA A 709 -12.10 -28.00 11.08
C ALA A 709 -11.91 -29.51 11.12
N GLN A 710 -12.49 -30.21 10.15
CA GLN A 710 -12.13 -31.59 9.87
C GLN A 710 -10.69 -31.67 9.38
N THR A 711 -9.88 -32.49 10.00
CA THR A 711 -8.47 -32.71 9.63
C THR A 711 -8.19 -34.22 9.47
N ARG A 712 -7.19 -34.54 8.64
CA ARG A 712 -6.65 -35.88 8.49
C ARG A 712 -5.15 -35.83 8.24
N LYS A 713 -4.46 -36.93 8.51
CA LYS A 713 -3.05 -37.11 8.15
C LYS A 713 -2.97 -37.94 6.87
N GLN A 714 -2.24 -37.41 5.88
CA GLN A 714 -1.94 -38.09 4.62
C GLN A 714 -0.46 -37.92 4.32
N GLU A 715 0.27 -39.03 4.15
CA GLU A 715 1.72 -39.05 3.89
C GLU A 715 2.52 -38.18 4.89
N GLY A 716 2.11 -38.21 6.16
CA GLY A 716 2.76 -37.45 7.25
C GLY A 716 2.41 -35.96 7.27
N LYS A 717 1.66 -35.45 6.29
CA LYS A 717 1.21 -34.03 6.22
C LYS A 717 -0.20 -33.90 6.78
N THR A 718 -0.51 -32.69 7.26
CA THR A 718 -1.87 -32.35 7.74
C THR A 718 -2.69 -31.86 6.56
N GLN A 719 -3.85 -32.50 6.33
CA GLN A 719 -4.88 -31.98 5.43
C GLN A 719 -6.06 -31.44 6.25
N VAL A 720 -6.58 -30.32 5.81
CA VAL A 720 -7.79 -29.68 6.33
C VAL A 720 -8.87 -29.68 5.26
N ARG A 721 -10.11 -29.96 5.62
CA ARG A 721 -11.23 -29.78 4.71
C ARG A 721 -11.55 -28.30 4.61
N LEU A 722 -11.60 -27.77 3.40
CA LEU A 722 -11.91 -26.36 3.13
C LEU A 722 -13.07 -26.26 2.14
N GLN A 723 -14.03 -25.40 2.47
CA GLN A 723 -15.17 -25.09 1.61
C GLN A 723 -15.27 -23.57 1.47
N LEU A 724 -15.03 -23.07 0.27
CA LEU A 724 -15.09 -21.63 -0.08
C LEU A 724 -15.73 -21.48 -1.46
N HIS A 725 -16.67 -20.57 -1.59
CA HIS A 725 -17.14 -20.11 -2.90
C HIS A 725 -16.16 -19.11 -3.53
N SER A 726 -16.36 -18.86 -4.83
CA SER A 726 -15.69 -17.75 -5.53
C SER A 726 -15.97 -16.42 -4.82
N GLY A 727 -14.93 -15.64 -4.53
CA GLY A 727 -15.02 -14.36 -3.80
C GLY A 727 -15.05 -14.45 -2.27
N GLU A 728 -15.13 -15.66 -1.71
CA GLU A 728 -15.07 -15.83 -0.26
C GLU A 728 -13.65 -15.88 0.28
N SER A 729 -13.53 -15.63 1.57
CA SER A 729 -12.30 -15.73 2.35
C SER A 729 -12.53 -16.34 3.72
N VAL A 730 -11.48 -16.92 4.28
CA VAL A 730 -11.50 -17.55 5.59
C VAL A 730 -10.17 -17.35 6.30
N ILE A 731 -10.21 -17.30 7.62
CA ILE A 731 -9.02 -17.38 8.47
C ILE A 731 -8.91 -18.79 8.99
N LEU A 732 -7.75 -19.39 8.83
CA LEU A 732 -7.42 -20.73 9.30
C LEU A 732 -6.34 -20.61 10.36
N GLN A 733 -6.55 -21.19 11.54
CA GLN A 733 -5.56 -21.22 12.63
C GLN A 733 -5.22 -22.66 12.99
N THR A 734 -3.93 -22.98 12.99
CA THR A 734 -3.38 -24.29 13.36
C THR A 734 -2.91 -24.30 14.79
N PHE A 735 -2.95 -25.48 15.42
CA PHE A 735 -2.49 -25.73 16.79
C PHE A 735 -1.59 -26.95 16.83
N ASN A 736 -0.56 -26.91 17.67
CA ASN A 736 0.38 -28.01 17.92
C ASN A 736 -0.15 -29.05 18.94
N HIS A 737 -1.40 -28.89 19.39
CA HIS A 737 -2.08 -29.80 20.31
C HIS A 737 -3.52 -30.07 19.84
N ILE A 738 -4.13 -31.12 20.41
CA ILE A 738 -5.53 -31.46 20.11
C ILE A 738 -6.44 -30.50 20.88
N LEU A 739 -7.35 -29.86 20.17
CA LEU A 739 -8.42 -29.04 20.74
C LEU A 739 -9.57 -29.91 21.19
N THR A 740 -9.99 -29.76 22.45
CA THR A 740 -11.16 -30.40 23.06
C THR A 740 -12.19 -29.34 23.39
N ASP A 741 -13.45 -29.72 23.50
CA ASP A 741 -14.58 -28.86 23.90
C ASP A 741 -14.80 -27.61 22.99
N VAL A 742 -14.53 -27.78 21.72
CA VAL A 742 -14.74 -26.75 20.69
C VAL A 742 -15.79 -27.23 19.71
N ALA A 743 -16.73 -26.34 19.35
CA ALA A 743 -17.75 -26.66 18.35
C ALA A 743 -17.09 -26.98 17.00
N GLU A 744 -17.57 -28.01 16.33
CA GLU A 744 -17.10 -28.39 15.00
C GLU A 744 -17.54 -27.33 13.96
N TRP A 745 -16.71 -27.14 12.94
CA TRP A 745 -17.06 -26.31 11.78
C TRP A 745 -18.17 -26.97 10.98
N LYS A 746 -19.19 -26.23 10.65
CA LYS A 746 -20.37 -26.69 9.91
C LYS A 746 -20.14 -26.62 8.41
N TYR A 747 -19.79 -27.73 7.78
CA TYR A 747 -19.69 -27.80 6.33
C TYR A 747 -21.07 -27.91 5.71
N VAL A 748 -21.34 -27.03 4.75
CA VAL A 748 -22.66 -26.93 4.12
C VAL A 748 -22.80 -27.92 2.97
N GLN A 749 -23.90 -28.68 2.97
CA GLN A 749 -24.33 -29.46 1.83
C GLN A 749 -25.72 -29.02 1.42
N GLU A 750 -25.81 -28.38 0.25
CA GLU A 750 -27.10 -28.02 -0.36
C GLU A 750 -27.89 -29.26 -0.70
N GLN A 751 -29.19 -29.22 -0.46
CA GLN A 751 -30.11 -30.27 -0.91
C GLN A 751 -30.50 -30.05 -2.38
N PRO A 752 -30.88 -31.13 -3.12
CA PRO A 752 -31.22 -30.99 -4.55
C PRO A 752 -32.46 -30.13 -4.83
N VAL A 753 -33.30 -29.90 -3.83
CA VAL A 753 -34.53 -29.12 -3.93
C VAL A 753 -34.28 -27.71 -3.41
N SER A 754 -34.58 -26.69 -4.19
CA SER A 754 -34.61 -25.30 -3.76
C SER A 754 -35.99 -24.69 -4.03
N LEU A 755 -36.38 -23.75 -3.19
CA LEU A 755 -37.59 -22.98 -3.37
C LEU A 755 -37.27 -21.70 -4.15
N SER A 756 -37.81 -21.57 -5.35
CA SER A 756 -37.72 -20.31 -6.11
C SER A 756 -38.64 -19.27 -5.48
N LEU A 757 -38.13 -18.07 -5.31
CA LEU A 757 -38.84 -16.92 -4.76
C LEU A 757 -38.99 -15.83 -5.82
N ASP A 758 -39.11 -16.21 -7.11
CA ASP A 758 -39.09 -15.25 -8.21
C ASP A 758 -40.38 -14.46 -8.36
N HIS A 759 -41.48 -14.84 -7.68
CA HIS A 759 -42.78 -14.21 -7.81
C HIS A 759 -43.35 -13.66 -6.50
N GLY A 760 -44.27 -12.70 -6.60
CA GLY A 760 -45.06 -12.20 -5.46
C GLY A 760 -44.38 -11.06 -4.70
N TRP A 761 -43.35 -10.45 -5.26
CA TRP A 761 -42.69 -9.32 -4.60
C TRP A 761 -43.49 -8.03 -4.76
N LYS A 762 -43.49 -7.24 -3.66
CA LYS A 762 -43.95 -5.86 -3.65
C LYS A 762 -42.76 -4.96 -3.35
N LEU A 763 -42.46 -4.01 -4.23
CA LEU A 763 -41.39 -3.05 -4.08
C LEU A 763 -41.95 -1.68 -3.69
N HIS A 764 -41.43 -1.09 -2.62
CA HIS A 764 -41.57 0.33 -2.34
C HIS A 764 -40.23 0.97 -1.97
N PHE A 765 -40.10 2.28 -2.10
CA PHE A 765 -38.84 2.98 -1.82
C PHE A 765 -38.89 3.63 -0.44
N ALA A 766 -38.09 3.11 0.51
CA ALA A 766 -37.92 3.68 1.85
C ALA A 766 -37.22 5.04 1.78
N LYS A 767 -36.25 5.15 0.87
CA LYS A 767 -35.55 6.40 0.55
C LYS A 767 -35.34 6.45 -0.97
N SER A 768 -35.56 7.61 -1.58
CA SER A 768 -35.23 7.82 -2.98
C SER A 768 -35.00 9.30 -3.28
N THR A 769 -34.04 9.59 -4.13
CA THR A 769 -33.77 10.94 -4.64
C THR A 769 -33.35 10.86 -6.11
N PRO A 770 -34.15 11.38 -7.05
CA PRO A 770 -35.51 11.93 -6.86
C PRO A 770 -36.48 10.94 -6.25
N ARG A 771 -37.51 11.49 -5.59
CA ARG A 771 -38.50 10.68 -4.85
C ARG A 771 -39.33 9.81 -5.78
N ILE A 772 -39.56 8.56 -5.37
CA ILE A 772 -40.47 7.60 -5.99
C ILE A 772 -41.51 7.22 -4.92
N GLU A 773 -42.78 7.43 -5.26
CA GLU A 773 -43.90 7.10 -4.40
C GLU A 773 -44.65 5.89 -4.94
N GLY A 774 -45.36 5.19 -4.08
CA GLY A 774 -46.17 4.03 -4.42
C GLY A 774 -45.53 2.69 -4.13
N THR A 775 -46.27 1.64 -4.43
CA THR A 775 -45.84 0.25 -4.33
C THR A 775 -45.98 -0.39 -5.69
N PHE A 776 -45.00 -1.13 -6.11
CA PHE A 776 -44.93 -1.78 -7.41
C PHE A 776 -44.94 -3.29 -7.22
N ASP A 777 -45.81 -3.98 -7.98
CA ASP A 777 -45.79 -5.43 -8.03
C ASP A 777 -44.67 -5.87 -8.97
N ILE A 778 -43.81 -6.77 -8.50
CA ILE A 778 -42.66 -7.30 -9.23
C ILE A 778 -42.89 -8.78 -9.45
N ASP A 779 -43.26 -9.15 -10.68
CA ASP A 779 -43.52 -10.56 -11.05
C ASP A 779 -42.23 -11.37 -11.07
N THR A 780 -41.13 -10.79 -11.60
CA THR A 780 -39.80 -11.41 -11.63
C THR A 780 -38.76 -10.35 -11.27
N PRO A 781 -37.81 -10.65 -10.35
CA PRO A 781 -36.76 -9.72 -10.00
C PRO A 781 -36.00 -9.21 -11.23
N SER A 782 -36.07 -7.91 -11.45
CA SER A 782 -35.40 -7.17 -12.52
C SER A 782 -35.01 -5.80 -12.03
N SER A 783 -34.18 -5.10 -12.83
CA SER A 783 -33.74 -3.76 -12.45
C SER A 783 -34.93 -2.82 -12.22
N TRP A 784 -34.96 -2.15 -11.05
CA TRP A 784 -35.99 -1.14 -10.83
C TRP A 784 -35.86 0.09 -11.73
N THR A 785 -34.73 0.22 -12.46
CA THR A 785 -34.61 1.26 -13.50
C THR A 785 -35.60 1.09 -14.64
N GLU A 786 -36.23 -0.10 -14.75
CA GLU A 786 -37.17 -0.49 -15.81
C GLU A 786 -38.65 -0.35 -15.36
N ILE A 787 -38.91 -0.07 -14.10
CA ILE A 787 -40.29 0.11 -13.63
C ILE A 787 -40.95 1.37 -14.24
N ALA A 788 -42.24 1.34 -14.40
CA ALA A 788 -43.03 2.42 -15.05
C ALA A 788 -43.13 3.69 -14.16
N HIS A 789 -41.98 4.29 -13.81
CA HIS A 789 -41.89 5.54 -13.07
C HIS A 789 -40.75 6.42 -13.60
N PRO A 790 -40.97 7.71 -13.91
CA PRO A 790 -39.98 8.57 -14.55
C PRO A 790 -38.67 8.75 -13.75
N ASN A 791 -38.73 8.67 -12.43
CA ASN A 791 -37.57 8.78 -11.57
C ASN A 791 -36.77 7.47 -11.38
N ALA A 792 -37.30 6.33 -11.83
CA ALA A 792 -36.68 5.03 -11.61
C ALA A 792 -35.27 4.91 -12.20
N PRO A 793 -35.00 5.35 -13.46
CA PRO A 793 -33.68 5.24 -14.06
C PRO A 793 -32.66 6.28 -13.54
N ILE A 794 -33.08 7.26 -12.75
CA ILE A 794 -32.24 8.40 -12.33
C ILE A 794 -32.09 8.52 -10.79
N THR A 795 -32.69 7.61 -10.03
CA THR A 795 -32.72 7.71 -8.58
C THR A 795 -31.52 7.07 -7.89
N MET A 796 -31.10 7.68 -6.80
CA MET A 796 -30.32 7.06 -5.73
C MET A 796 -31.28 6.65 -4.63
N ALA A 797 -31.37 5.37 -4.31
CA ALA A 797 -32.47 4.86 -3.50
C ALA A 797 -32.11 3.65 -2.62
N THR A 798 -32.96 3.41 -1.63
CA THR A 798 -33.13 2.13 -0.94
C THR A 798 -34.54 1.61 -1.25
N GLY A 799 -34.62 0.54 -2.03
CA GLY A 799 -35.86 -0.16 -2.36
C GLY A 799 -36.08 -1.34 -1.41
N VAL A 800 -37.30 -1.47 -0.89
CA VAL A 800 -37.72 -2.55 0.02
C VAL A 800 -38.62 -3.51 -0.74
N TYR A 801 -38.12 -4.70 -0.97
CA TYR A 801 -38.88 -5.82 -1.52
C TYR A 801 -39.50 -6.61 -0.38
N THR A 802 -40.83 -6.81 -0.43
CA THR A 802 -41.55 -7.61 0.56
C THR A 802 -42.25 -8.76 -0.13
N ASN A 803 -42.12 -9.97 0.44
CA ASN A 803 -42.83 -11.16 -0.01
C ASN A 803 -43.30 -11.98 1.21
N ILE A 804 -44.39 -12.73 1.04
CA ILE A 804 -44.84 -13.76 1.97
C ILE A 804 -44.66 -15.10 1.30
N ILE A 805 -43.81 -15.92 1.87
CA ILE A 805 -43.47 -17.24 1.31
C ILE A 805 -43.91 -18.33 2.25
N THR A 806 -44.35 -19.46 1.70
CA THR A 806 -44.64 -20.66 2.47
C THR A 806 -43.46 -21.57 2.45
N VAL A 807 -42.82 -21.77 3.60
CA VAL A 807 -41.69 -22.69 3.73
C VAL A 807 -42.23 -24.11 3.96
N PRO A 808 -41.91 -25.08 3.06
CA PRO A 808 -42.34 -26.46 3.17
C PRO A 808 -41.66 -27.16 4.36
N HIS A 809 -42.31 -28.19 4.90
CA HIS A 809 -41.71 -28.98 5.96
C HIS A 809 -40.67 -29.93 5.38
N ILE A 810 -39.46 -29.43 5.08
CA ILE A 810 -38.32 -30.22 4.62
C ILE A 810 -37.34 -30.36 5.77
N PRO A 811 -36.84 -31.53 6.09
CA PRO A 811 -35.75 -31.72 7.06
C PRO A 811 -34.49 -31.00 6.57
N ALA A 812 -34.08 -29.97 7.28
CA ALA A 812 -32.88 -29.19 7.01
C ALA A 812 -32.27 -28.70 8.33
N ASP A 813 -30.95 -28.67 8.38
CA ASP A 813 -30.22 -28.10 9.53
C ASP A 813 -30.22 -26.57 9.50
N ASP A 814 -30.25 -26.01 8.28
CA ASP A 814 -30.34 -24.57 8.05
C ASP A 814 -30.92 -24.28 6.64
N TRP A 815 -31.09 -23.00 6.31
CA TRP A 815 -31.52 -22.53 5.02
C TRP A 815 -30.62 -21.40 4.55
N ILE A 816 -30.22 -21.43 3.28
CA ILE A 816 -29.51 -20.34 2.62
C ILE A 816 -30.50 -19.55 1.76
N LEU A 817 -30.60 -18.26 2.02
CA LEU A 817 -31.24 -17.30 1.13
C LEU A 817 -30.19 -16.80 0.14
N ASP A 818 -30.30 -17.22 -1.10
CA ASP A 818 -29.47 -16.78 -2.23
C ASP A 818 -30.21 -15.68 -2.98
N LEU A 819 -29.66 -14.48 -2.94
CA LEU A 819 -30.29 -13.29 -3.56
C LEU A 819 -29.92 -13.13 -5.04
N GLY A 820 -29.08 -14.02 -5.58
CA GLY A 820 -28.63 -13.98 -6.97
C GLY A 820 -27.82 -12.72 -7.29
N ASP A 821 -28.34 -11.86 -8.16
CA ASP A 821 -27.70 -10.61 -8.57
C ASP A 821 -28.30 -9.40 -7.83
N VAL A 822 -27.52 -8.86 -6.90
CA VAL A 822 -27.90 -7.69 -6.08
C VAL A 822 -27.14 -6.45 -6.56
N ARG A 823 -27.84 -5.33 -6.75
CA ARG A 823 -27.27 -4.05 -7.17
C ARG A 823 -27.63 -2.93 -6.18
N GLU A 824 -26.79 -2.73 -5.05
CA GLU A 824 -25.45 -3.34 -4.89
C GLU A 824 -25.26 -4.08 -3.55
N SER A 825 -26.09 -3.77 -2.55
CA SER A 825 -26.07 -4.42 -1.23
C SER A 825 -27.49 -4.61 -0.71
N ALA A 826 -27.70 -5.64 0.10
CA ALA A 826 -29.03 -5.98 0.59
C ALA A 826 -29.01 -6.29 2.09
N ARG A 827 -29.88 -5.64 2.84
CA ARG A 827 -30.21 -5.97 4.23
C ARG A 827 -31.47 -6.82 4.23
N VAL A 828 -31.42 -7.92 4.95
CA VAL A 828 -32.54 -8.88 4.97
C VAL A 828 -33.18 -8.93 6.35
N ARG A 829 -34.50 -8.90 6.36
CA ARG A 829 -35.30 -9.22 7.55
C ARG A 829 -36.27 -10.35 7.26
N ILE A 830 -36.37 -11.27 8.21
CA ILE A 830 -37.33 -12.37 8.15
C ILE A 830 -38.20 -12.33 9.41
N ASN A 831 -39.52 -12.27 9.22
CA ASN A 831 -40.50 -12.12 10.30
C ASN A 831 -40.19 -10.94 11.22
N GLY A 832 -39.65 -9.85 10.68
CA GLY A 832 -39.26 -8.64 11.40
C GLY A 832 -37.90 -8.71 12.11
N GLN A 833 -37.20 -9.85 12.08
CA GLN A 833 -35.88 -10.05 12.69
C GLN A 833 -34.78 -9.77 11.65
N ASP A 834 -33.70 -9.12 12.06
CA ASP A 834 -32.54 -8.89 11.22
C ASP A 834 -31.83 -10.22 10.92
N ALA A 835 -31.71 -10.54 9.63
CA ALA A 835 -31.06 -11.76 9.15
C ALA A 835 -29.65 -11.49 8.59
N GLY A 836 -29.22 -10.21 8.50
CA GLY A 836 -27.90 -9.80 8.08
C GLY A 836 -27.86 -8.98 6.80
N THR A 837 -26.65 -8.61 6.40
CA THR A 837 -26.38 -7.78 5.22
C THR A 837 -25.54 -8.56 4.21
N ALA A 838 -26.08 -8.79 3.02
CA ALA A 838 -25.38 -9.33 1.87
C ALA A 838 -24.77 -8.15 1.07
N TRP A 839 -23.49 -7.90 1.25
CA TRP A 839 -22.80 -6.74 0.68
C TRP A 839 -21.69 -7.11 -0.33
N ALA A 840 -21.35 -8.39 -0.44
CA ALA A 840 -20.36 -8.92 -1.39
C ALA A 840 -20.81 -10.26 -1.96
N VAL A 841 -20.28 -10.60 -3.14
CA VAL A 841 -20.54 -11.91 -3.78
C VAL A 841 -19.86 -13.05 -2.99
N PRO A 842 -20.55 -14.22 -2.89
CA PRO A 842 -21.93 -14.48 -3.25
C PRO A 842 -22.93 -13.82 -2.30
N TYR A 843 -23.99 -13.24 -2.82
CA TYR A 843 -25.03 -12.59 -2.01
C TYR A 843 -25.92 -13.62 -1.33
N GLN A 844 -25.38 -14.31 -0.33
CA GLN A 844 -26.03 -15.42 0.36
C GLN A 844 -26.01 -15.20 1.87
N LEU A 845 -27.11 -15.57 2.53
CA LEU A 845 -27.25 -15.51 4.00
C LEU A 845 -27.84 -16.81 4.53
N LYS A 846 -27.29 -17.33 5.65
CA LYS A 846 -27.90 -18.42 6.41
C LYS A 846 -29.06 -17.87 7.21
N VAL A 847 -30.27 -18.36 6.97
CA VAL A 847 -31.51 -17.75 7.50
C VAL A 847 -32.41 -18.69 8.27
N GLY A 848 -32.03 -19.97 8.40
CA GLY A 848 -32.91 -21.01 8.98
C GLY A 848 -33.42 -20.70 10.38
N LYS A 849 -32.63 -20.04 11.22
CA LYS A 849 -33.01 -19.69 12.61
C LYS A 849 -34.18 -18.69 12.71
N TRP A 850 -34.48 -17.95 11.64
CA TRP A 850 -35.57 -16.97 11.58
C TRP A 850 -36.80 -17.47 10.83
N LEU A 851 -36.67 -18.62 10.12
CA LEU A 851 -37.75 -19.24 9.40
C LEU A 851 -38.59 -20.12 10.33
N LYS A 852 -39.88 -20.22 10.02
CA LYS A 852 -40.84 -21.15 10.66
C LYS A 852 -41.58 -21.95 9.59
N PRO A 853 -42.06 -23.16 9.86
CA PRO A 853 -42.95 -23.86 8.94
C PRO A 853 -44.20 -23.03 8.62
N GLY A 854 -44.62 -23.03 7.36
CA GLY A 854 -45.68 -22.20 6.86
C GLY A 854 -45.24 -20.80 6.42
N ASP A 855 -46.12 -19.83 6.58
CA ASP A 855 -45.92 -18.49 6.02
C ASP A 855 -44.88 -17.67 6.80
N ASN A 856 -43.94 -17.10 6.02
CA ASN A 856 -42.89 -16.21 6.50
C ASN A 856 -42.88 -14.93 5.67
N LYS A 857 -42.74 -13.80 6.34
CA LYS A 857 -42.54 -12.50 5.70
C LYS A 857 -41.04 -12.28 5.50
N ILE A 858 -40.62 -12.10 4.24
CA ILE A 858 -39.26 -11.70 3.90
C ILE A 858 -39.28 -10.25 3.43
N GLU A 859 -38.35 -9.46 3.97
CA GLU A 859 -38.10 -8.08 3.55
C GLU A 859 -36.62 -7.95 3.15
N ILE A 860 -36.35 -7.45 1.92
CA ILE A 860 -35.02 -7.26 1.37
C ILE A 860 -34.87 -5.78 1.03
N GLU A 861 -34.07 -5.07 1.81
CA GLU A 861 -33.76 -3.65 1.57
C GLU A 861 -32.52 -3.54 0.68
N VAL A 862 -32.69 -3.24 -0.60
CA VAL A 862 -31.57 -3.10 -1.54
C VAL A 862 -31.18 -1.63 -1.69
N THR A 863 -29.87 -1.37 -1.59
CA THR A 863 -29.29 -0.05 -1.78
C THR A 863 -28.49 -0.01 -3.08
N ASN A 864 -28.80 0.95 -3.98
CA ASN A 864 -28.05 1.17 -5.20
C ASN A 864 -26.94 2.23 -5.03
N LEU A 865 -26.16 2.43 -6.11
CA LEU A 865 -25.10 3.44 -6.16
C LEU A 865 -25.65 4.82 -6.53
N PRO A 866 -24.88 5.89 -6.18
CA PRO A 866 -25.22 7.28 -6.55
C PRO A 866 -25.13 7.59 -8.05
N ALA A 867 -24.58 6.71 -8.88
CA ALA A 867 -24.23 6.94 -10.29
C ALA A 867 -25.40 7.47 -11.13
N ASN A 868 -26.59 6.88 -10.96
CA ASN A 868 -27.78 7.28 -11.74
C ASN A 868 -28.22 8.71 -11.40
N ARG A 869 -28.16 9.09 -10.13
CA ARG A 869 -28.49 10.44 -9.68
C ARG A 869 -27.50 11.48 -10.14
N ILE A 870 -26.18 11.20 -10.02
CA ILE A 870 -25.15 12.17 -10.42
C ILE A 870 -25.15 12.40 -11.92
N ALA A 871 -25.43 11.35 -12.72
CA ALA A 871 -25.56 11.46 -14.17
C ALA A 871 -26.77 12.34 -14.56
N ASP A 872 -27.90 12.20 -13.85
CA ASP A 872 -29.08 13.03 -14.07
C ASP A 872 -28.81 14.50 -13.70
N MET A 873 -28.12 14.76 -12.59
CA MET A 873 -27.72 16.13 -12.21
C MET A 873 -26.85 16.79 -13.28
N ASP A 874 -25.87 16.06 -13.86
CA ASP A 874 -25.05 16.55 -14.94
C ASP A 874 -25.89 16.84 -16.22
N ARG A 875 -26.86 15.96 -16.57
CA ARG A 875 -27.79 16.19 -17.72
C ARG A 875 -28.64 17.42 -17.51
N ARG A 876 -29.04 17.71 -16.29
CA ARG A 876 -29.80 18.92 -15.94
C ARG A 876 -28.95 20.17 -15.77
N GLY A 877 -27.61 20.07 -15.88
CA GLY A 877 -26.69 21.17 -15.72
C GLY A 877 -26.58 21.68 -14.27
N GLU A 878 -26.88 20.85 -13.26
CA GLU A 878 -26.76 21.24 -11.87
C GLU A 878 -25.29 21.40 -11.46
N LYS A 879 -24.94 22.56 -10.90
CA LYS A 879 -23.57 22.83 -10.45
C LYS A 879 -23.31 22.14 -9.10
N TRP A 880 -22.62 21.01 -9.12
CA TRP A 880 -22.19 20.30 -7.92
C TRP A 880 -20.66 20.22 -7.78
N ARG A 881 -19.90 20.42 -8.88
CA ARG A 881 -18.43 20.51 -8.86
C ARG A 881 -18.02 21.91 -8.44
N ILE A 882 -17.79 22.09 -7.10
CA ILE A 882 -17.57 23.39 -6.46
C ILE A 882 -16.19 23.47 -5.79
N PHE A 883 -15.18 22.84 -6.33
CA PHE A 883 -13.86 22.72 -5.72
C PHE A 883 -12.86 23.63 -6.44
N ASN A 884 -11.87 24.18 -5.70
CA ASN A 884 -10.94 25.18 -6.22
C ASN A 884 -9.86 24.63 -7.15
N GLU A 885 -9.51 23.34 -7.01
CA GLU A 885 -8.56 22.67 -7.87
C GLU A 885 -9.18 21.45 -8.54
N ILE A 886 -8.33 20.62 -9.14
CA ILE A 886 -8.74 19.39 -9.84
C ILE A 886 -9.44 18.44 -8.87
N ASN A 887 -10.62 17.98 -9.25
CA ASN A 887 -11.46 17.11 -8.45
C ASN A 887 -12.40 16.33 -9.36
N VAL A 888 -12.64 15.07 -9.03
CA VAL A 888 -13.51 14.18 -9.81
C VAL A 888 -13.10 14.11 -11.29
N VAL A 889 -12.00 13.42 -11.55
CA VAL A 889 -11.34 13.39 -12.85
C VAL A 889 -11.16 11.96 -13.38
N ASN A 890 -10.90 11.85 -14.68
CA ASN A 890 -10.53 10.60 -15.32
C ASN A 890 -9.03 10.29 -15.20
N LEU A 891 -8.61 9.18 -15.81
CA LEU A 891 -7.22 8.72 -15.85
C LEU A 891 -6.23 9.73 -16.48
N GLN A 892 -6.71 10.69 -17.25
CA GLN A 892 -5.91 11.76 -17.83
C GLN A 892 -6.00 13.06 -17.01
N TYR A 893 -6.52 13.00 -15.79
CA TYR A 893 -6.74 14.15 -14.90
C TYR A 893 -7.61 15.25 -15.51
N LYS A 894 -8.57 14.85 -16.37
CA LYS A 894 -9.56 15.78 -16.96
C LYS A 894 -10.93 15.53 -16.33
N PRO A 895 -11.71 16.60 -16.10
CA PRO A 895 -13.10 16.46 -15.68
C PRO A 895 -13.89 15.57 -16.64
N ILE A 896 -14.68 14.66 -16.11
CA ILE A 896 -15.56 13.80 -16.93
C ILE A 896 -17.01 14.30 -16.78
N PRO A 897 -17.73 14.56 -17.88
CA PRO A 897 -19.17 14.68 -17.82
C PRO A 897 -19.77 13.29 -17.59
N TYR A 898 -20.70 13.17 -16.65
CA TYR A 898 -21.45 11.91 -16.44
C TYR A 898 -22.71 11.82 -17.28
N THR A 899 -22.94 12.80 -18.17
CA THR A 899 -24.10 12.88 -19.07
C THR A 899 -24.30 11.63 -19.91
N ASP A 900 -23.20 10.99 -20.32
CA ASP A 900 -23.22 9.83 -21.23
C ASP A 900 -23.37 8.49 -20.49
N TRP A 901 -23.38 8.50 -19.15
CA TRP A 901 -23.57 7.29 -18.38
C TRP A 901 -24.98 6.75 -18.59
N GLN A 902 -25.07 5.48 -19.02
CA GLN A 902 -26.33 4.76 -19.02
C GLN A 902 -26.76 4.44 -17.60
N PRO A 903 -28.04 4.35 -17.31
CA PRO A 903 -28.53 3.95 -15.99
C PRO A 903 -27.91 2.60 -15.58
N LEU A 904 -27.24 2.57 -14.43
CA LEU A 904 -26.76 1.32 -13.84
C LEU A 904 -27.96 0.51 -13.34
N PRO A 905 -28.01 -0.80 -13.63
CA PRO A 905 -29.01 -1.68 -13.04
C PRO A 905 -29.04 -1.54 -11.51
N SER A 906 -30.21 -1.60 -10.92
CA SER A 906 -30.43 -1.35 -9.51
C SER A 906 -31.48 -2.30 -8.95
N GLY A 907 -31.34 -2.72 -7.69
CA GLY A 907 -32.29 -3.64 -7.05
C GLY A 907 -31.89 -5.12 -7.15
N LEU A 908 -32.88 -5.99 -7.04
CA LEU A 908 -32.73 -7.44 -7.29
C LEU A 908 -32.84 -7.68 -8.79
N ASN A 909 -31.79 -8.18 -9.41
CA ASN A 909 -31.70 -8.39 -10.86
C ASN A 909 -31.59 -9.88 -11.26
N GLY A 910 -31.67 -10.79 -10.31
CA GLY A 910 -31.56 -12.22 -10.52
C GLY A 910 -32.56 -13.01 -9.70
N SER A 911 -32.59 -14.31 -9.96
CA SER A 911 -33.48 -15.26 -9.27
C SER A 911 -33.12 -15.32 -7.77
N VAL A 912 -34.12 -15.16 -6.92
CA VAL A 912 -34.00 -15.32 -5.48
C VAL A 912 -34.42 -16.73 -5.10
N ARG A 913 -33.59 -17.43 -4.33
CA ARG A 913 -33.82 -18.84 -3.95
C ARG A 913 -33.64 -19.05 -2.46
N LEU A 914 -34.43 -19.93 -1.91
CA LEU A 914 -34.27 -20.45 -0.57
C LEU A 914 -33.86 -21.92 -0.66
N ILE A 915 -32.66 -22.24 -0.18
CA ILE A 915 -31.99 -23.52 -0.37
C ILE A 915 -31.89 -24.22 0.98
N PRO A 916 -32.54 -25.37 1.19
CA PRO A 916 -32.35 -26.17 2.42
C PRO A 916 -30.98 -26.82 2.40
N VAL A 917 -30.32 -26.80 3.55
CA VAL A 917 -28.97 -27.37 3.69
C VAL A 917 -28.87 -28.31 4.90
N THR A 918 -27.97 -29.24 4.80
CA THR A 918 -27.54 -30.09 5.91
C THR A 918 -26.09 -29.82 6.26
N TYR A 919 -25.73 -30.04 7.49
CA TYR A 919 -24.35 -29.90 7.96
C TYR A 919 -23.66 -31.27 8.01
N LYS A 920 -22.40 -31.29 7.57
CA LYS A 920 -21.54 -32.47 7.61
C LYS A 920 -20.37 -32.24 8.56
#